data_b897970a959d1febbcb4d1719fead646
#
_entry.id   b897970a959d1febbcb4d1719fead646
#
_cell.length_a   1.000
_cell.length_b   1.000
_cell.length_c   1.000
_cell.angle_alpha   90.00
_cell.angle_beta   90.00
_cell.angle_gamma   90.00
#
_symmetry.space_group_name_H-M   'P 1'
#
loop_
_entity.id
_entity.type
_entity.pdbx_description
1 polymer ?
#
loop_
_entity_poly.entity_id
_entity_poly.type
_entity_poly.pdbx_seq_one_letter_code
_entity_poly.pdbx_strand_id
1 'polypeptide(L)'
;MRKRVSVFIAIVFAFASLGLAPAYAVDERVIDVVAVTWNGAATALSNPKTIAGVIDTEVNANWKKFTTMVGATTDRTISFKTGKVLETPITLPSKMACTGSAASDFMTSIRSEAYRRLGIANSFNRYLVVYSPKAGCVWSGRAGLGGPKSVSGTLVLHDSDSSFVIAHELGHTFGLGHSNFLRCDNGAKDGAWSETCKAVEYGGTIDVMGNLDTTSPLSTYHQWRMGYMEDSQIKQVWQSEVVTLSPSDFANGVKAIFIRDGKAGYWIEYRRKTDGVAYKPGLAIYRLDPPPVSAIVSPNPQDSTAEEFGAELGIDVWMLNLDNYKYLTASAVSGSMTGTTATTYSGNVSFSAVASETGAVVTVTKKVDTTPPPTPVLVPVAQWQSPNMVIVKEGNEDADTAIVGFEAQIDGIVKTLKASDVDGWVPTYLSLFVPPKTVYLRDLSEGSYTFSIRAIDMQGNKSEWSKPEQVIIDRAYPVVTNNFVLTGATTNELTVGWKGATDAGAGICQVNVVDEEGLIVQSSSVKNAPTFTLKTGVALAGTAQVFDCVGNGQSGDLSITNTFIGAAKSSRTGKWVAAPASFGTGALKCVGKCTASITTSGKFDVVLGAGSATVAVGGKTVKSITTSGSFDVGSAKKVVRLSGSNFVLVGLASVTTTLGYLREIASPPAVIDTSLTNEKQAKLAKLGFRATDFTQEWSVLPMAGGTTLVDPSLDLCNGKFDSERDRTERRQVLALKEGSPFAFLSTEVVKYSSVAAATAAQKELVKVMAQCQIDKGYKDTTGTLVPYDFKVLKNIPTGVVAEGNRVFVHAIIDTGEQARSLLGFYQFSGDTFSGLYVLKSEAFTDAQVAKWLNVAVTMAKRLQQK
;
A
#
# COMPACT_ATOMS: atom_id res chain seq x y z
N MET A 1 -8.85 -28.91 71.03
CA MET A 1 -8.77 -29.45 69.67
C MET A 1 -10.12 -29.26 68.96
N ARG A 2 -10.29 -28.20 68.23
CA ARG A 2 -11.49 -27.90 67.41
C ARG A 2 -11.06 -27.73 65.96
N LYS A 3 -11.42 -28.73 65.15
CA LYS A 3 -11.28 -28.65 63.68
C LYS A 3 -12.36 -27.72 63.17
N ARG A 4 -11.97 -26.64 62.45
CA ARG A 4 -12.90 -25.84 61.69
C ARG A 4 -12.89 -26.41 60.29
N VAL A 5 -14.01 -26.86 59.81
CA VAL A 5 -14.32 -27.26 58.46
C VAL A 5 -14.83 -26.01 57.78
N SER A 6 -14.09 -25.51 56.80
CA SER A 6 -14.51 -24.43 55.92
C SER A 6 -15.22 -25.02 54.71
N VAL A 7 -16.54 -24.82 54.65
CA VAL A 7 -17.37 -25.16 53.50
C VAL A 7 -17.17 -24.05 52.48
N PHE A 8 -16.56 -24.36 51.36
CA PHE A 8 -16.55 -23.51 50.16
C PHE A 8 -17.86 -23.75 49.39
N ILE A 9 -18.74 -22.77 49.43
CA ILE A 9 -19.93 -22.75 48.56
C ILE A 9 -19.43 -22.19 47.20
N ALA A 10 -19.28 -23.07 46.22
CA ALA A 10 -19.10 -22.70 44.82
C ALA A 10 -20.46 -22.32 44.28
N ILE A 11 -20.73 -21.02 44.17
CA ILE A 11 -21.84 -20.49 43.38
C ILE A 11 -21.44 -20.59 41.90
N VAL A 12 -21.94 -21.65 41.27
CA VAL A 12 -21.88 -21.75 39.79
C VAL A 12 -22.92 -20.79 39.24
N PHE A 13 -22.50 -19.61 38.81
CA PHE A 13 -23.31 -18.79 37.91
C PHE A 13 -23.32 -19.47 36.54
N ALA A 14 -24.34 -20.26 36.30
CA ALA A 14 -24.74 -20.64 34.96
C ALA A 14 -25.25 -19.34 34.27
N PHE A 15 -24.37 -18.61 33.62
CA PHE A 15 -24.76 -17.69 32.57
C PHE A 15 -25.34 -18.55 31.43
N ALA A 16 -26.63 -18.73 31.43
CA ALA A 16 -27.34 -19.01 30.21
C ALA A 16 -27.03 -17.86 29.27
N SER A 17 -26.08 -18.04 28.38
CA SER A 17 -25.89 -17.21 27.21
C SER A 17 -27.12 -17.41 26.34
N LEU A 18 -28.22 -16.72 26.70
CA LEU A 18 -29.19 -16.30 25.71
C LEU A 18 -28.32 -15.50 24.70
N GLY A 19 -28.01 -16.15 23.59
CA GLY A 19 -27.49 -15.49 22.41
C GLY A 19 -28.52 -14.44 22.01
N LEU A 20 -28.41 -13.27 22.58
CA LEU A 20 -28.94 -12.06 21.97
C LEU A 20 -28.18 -11.93 20.65
N ALA A 21 -28.75 -12.48 19.58
CA ALA A 21 -28.40 -12.05 18.25
C ALA A 21 -28.41 -10.52 18.33
N PRO A 22 -27.33 -9.83 17.90
CA PRO A 22 -27.33 -8.38 17.91
C PRO A 22 -28.59 -7.94 17.16
N ALA A 23 -29.46 -7.21 17.85
CA ALA A 23 -30.58 -6.55 17.19
C ALA A 23 -29.91 -5.60 16.20
N TYR A 24 -29.88 -5.98 14.93
CA TYR A 24 -29.47 -5.10 13.86
C TYR A 24 -30.54 -4.01 13.79
N ALA A 25 -30.22 -2.87 14.38
CA ALA A 25 -31.04 -1.69 14.22
C ALA A 25 -31.14 -1.38 12.72
N VAL A 26 -32.28 -0.85 12.31
CA VAL A 26 -32.44 -0.26 10.96
C VAL A 26 -31.20 0.57 10.68
N ASP A 27 -30.47 0.27 9.59
CA ASP A 27 -29.26 0.99 9.20
C ASP A 27 -29.67 2.33 8.59
N GLU A 28 -30.06 3.27 9.48
CA GLU A 28 -30.46 4.60 9.09
C GLU A 28 -29.26 5.48 8.81
N ARG A 29 -29.12 5.92 7.59
CA ARG A 29 -28.00 6.70 7.08
C ARG A 29 -28.39 8.13 6.82
N VAL A 30 -27.52 9.06 7.16
CA VAL A 30 -27.78 10.51 7.04
C VAL A 30 -27.14 11.05 5.77
N ILE A 31 -27.94 11.77 4.98
CA ILE A 31 -27.52 12.43 3.75
C ILE A 31 -27.65 13.93 3.92
N ASP A 32 -26.56 14.66 3.81
CA ASP A 32 -26.56 16.13 3.76
C ASP A 32 -26.67 16.60 2.31
N VAL A 33 -27.31 17.74 2.09
CA VAL A 33 -27.55 18.25 0.75
C VAL A 33 -27.03 19.68 0.61
N VAL A 34 -26.23 19.92 -0.41
CA VAL A 34 -25.74 21.24 -0.80
C VAL A 34 -25.94 21.46 -2.30
N ALA A 35 -26.12 22.72 -2.71
CA ALA A 35 -26.06 23.10 -4.10
C ALA A 35 -24.77 23.88 -4.38
N VAL A 36 -24.31 23.81 -5.63
CA VAL A 36 -23.21 24.63 -6.13
C VAL A 36 -23.72 25.53 -7.26
N THR A 37 -23.00 26.61 -7.51
CA THR A 37 -23.25 27.52 -8.65
C THR A 37 -21.93 28.15 -9.07
N TRP A 38 -21.90 28.85 -10.21
CA TRP A 38 -20.74 29.61 -10.70
C TRP A 38 -21.21 30.79 -11.55
N ASN A 39 -20.31 31.71 -11.89
CA ASN A 39 -20.65 32.85 -12.72
C ASN A 39 -21.06 32.38 -14.13
N GLY A 40 -22.23 32.80 -14.57
CA GLY A 40 -22.84 32.39 -15.85
C GLY A 40 -23.49 30.99 -15.83
N ALA A 41 -23.67 30.37 -14.67
CA ALA A 41 -24.41 29.13 -14.54
C ALA A 41 -25.89 29.32 -14.96
N ALA A 42 -26.45 28.31 -15.61
CA ALA A 42 -27.88 28.25 -15.89
C ALA A 42 -28.67 28.13 -14.57
N THR A 43 -29.95 28.48 -14.59
CA THR A 43 -30.83 28.18 -13.45
C THR A 43 -30.98 26.67 -13.32
N ALA A 44 -30.72 26.15 -12.12
CA ALA A 44 -30.87 24.73 -11.81
C ALA A 44 -32.35 24.32 -11.88
N LEU A 45 -32.64 23.08 -12.30
CA LEU A 45 -34.01 22.51 -12.35
C LEU A 45 -34.62 22.46 -10.94
N SER A 46 -33.85 22.09 -9.95
CA SER A 46 -34.31 21.88 -8.59
C SER A 46 -33.46 22.65 -7.60
N ASN A 47 -33.91 22.72 -6.37
CA ASN A 47 -33.19 23.34 -5.26
C ASN A 47 -32.83 22.27 -4.20
N PRO A 48 -31.94 22.56 -3.24
CA PRO A 48 -31.51 21.60 -2.23
C PRO A 48 -32.65 21.01 -1.39
N LYS A 49 -33.73 21.77 -1.14
CA LYS A 49 -34.90 21.24 -0.40
C LYS A 49 -35.71 20.24 -1.23
N THR A 50 -35.82 20.45 -2.54
CA THR A 50 -36.49 19.51 -3.44
C THR A 50 -35.73 18.19 -3.45
N ILE A 51 -34.40 18.24 -3.61
CA ILE A 51 -33.52 17.05 -3.55
C ILE A 51 -33.64 16.34 -2.19
N ALA A 52 -33.68 17.08 -1.09
CA ALA A 52 -33.91 16.53 0.24
C ALA A 52 -35.25 15.79 0.34
N GLY A 53 -36.31 16.37 -0.22
CA GLY A 53 -37.63 15.73 -0.29
C GLY A 53 -37.61 14.44 -1.09
N VAL A 54 -36.94 14.40 -2.24
CA VAL A 54 -36.75 13.18 -3.04
C VAL A 54 -35.98 12.10 -2.28
N ILE A 55 -34.94 12.50 -1.51
CA ILE A 55 -34.19 11.56 -0.66
C ILE A 55 -35.08 10.95 0.41
N ASP A 56 -35.82 11.76 1.16
CA ASP A 56 -36.63 11.29 2.29
C ASP A 56 -37.81 10.42 1.85
N THR A 57 -38.31 10.60 0.64
CA THR A 57 -39.44 9.85 0.09
C THR A 57 -39.00 8.72 -0.84
N GLU A 58 -38.66 9.02 -2.08
CA GLU A 58 -38.47 8.05 -3.14
C GLU A 58 -37.16 7.25 -2.98
N VAL A 59 -36.04 7.92 -2.73
CA VAL A 59 -34.74 7.22 -2.59
C VAL A 59 -34.76 6.31 -1.37
N ASN A 60 -35.31 6.79 -0.25
CA ASN A 60 -35.49 6.00 0.95
C ASN A 60 -36.40 4.78 0.73
N ALA A 61 -37.52 4.98 0.04
CA ALA A 61 -38.45 3.89 -0.30
C ALA A 61 -37.78 2.86 -1.23
N ASN A 62 -37.03 3.32 -2.22
CA ASN A 62 -36.30 2.46 -3.16
C ASN A 62 -35.25 1.61 -2.42
N TRP A 63 -34.38 2.21 -1.61
CA TRP A 63 -33.35 1.48 -0.89
C TRP A 63 -33.90 0.51 0.14
N LYS A 64 -34.99 0.88 0.86
CA LYS A 64 -35.73 -0.07 1.69
C LYS A 64 -36.19 -1.29 0.87
N LYS A 65 -36.77 -1.06 -0.30
CA LYS A 65 -37.23 -2.12 -1.18
C LYS A 65 -36.07 -2.99 -1.69
N PHE A 66 -34.95 -2.38 -2.13
CA PHE A 66 -33.77 -3.12 -2.62
C PHE A 66 -33.14 -4.02 -1.57
N THR A 67 -33.23 -3.66 -0.28
CA THR A 67 -32.57 -4.34 0.82
C THR A 67 -33.53 -5.13 1.73
N THR A 68 -34.83 -5.00 1.58
CA THR A 68 -35.83 -5.80 2.31
C THR A 68 -35.85 -7.23 1.77
N MET A 69 -35.66 -8.21 2.68
CA MET A 69 -35.64 -9.63 2.36
C MET A 69 -36.85 -10.36 2.94
N VAL A 70 -37.50 -11.17 2.12
CA VAL A 70 -38.63 -12.01 2.55
C VAL A 70 -38.17 -13.06 3.56
N GLY A 71 -38.84 -13.14 4.70
CA GLY A 71 -38.49 -14.09 5.77
C GLY A 71 -37.33 -13.63 6.67
N ALA A 72 -36.93 -12.37 6.58
CA ALA A 72 -35.96 -11.80 7.52
C ALA A 72 -36.58 -11.71 8.91
N THR A 73 -35.85 -12.21 9.92
CA THR A 73 -36.24 -12.13 11.33
C THR A 73 -35.84 -10.79 11.96
N THR A 74 -34.99 -10.04 11.30
CA THR A 74 -34.51 -8.73 11.73
C THR A 74 -34.56 -7.77 10.53
N ASP A 75 -34.95 -6.53 10.78
CA ASP A 75 -34.97 -5.50 9.75
C ASP A 75 -33.54 -5.05 9.40
N ARG A 76 -33.02 -5.59 8.32
CA ARG A 76 -31.69 -5.22 7.77
C ARG A 76 -31.81 -4.18 6.65
N THR A 77 -32.93 -3.50 6.55
CA THR A 77 -33.16 -2.52 5.48
C THR A 77 -32.26 -1.29 5.67
N ILE A 78 -31.65 -0.84 4.57
CA ILE A 78 -31.05 0.48 4.53
C ILE A 78 -32.15 1.51 4.42
N SER A 79 -32.13 2.48 5.31
CA SER A 79 -33.00 3.65 5.27
C SER A 79 -32.15 4.92 5.23
N PHE A 80 -32.68 5.95 4.59
CA PHE A 80 -32.05 7.26 4.52
C PHE A 80 -32.91 8.32 5.14
N LYS A 81 -32.25 9.29 5.75
CA LYS A 81 -32.89 10.55 6.14
C LYS A 81 -32.01 11.72 5.73
N THR A 82 -32.64 12.79 5.34
CA THR A 82 -31.95 14.05 5.14
C THR A 82 -31.42 14.58 6.45
N GLY A 83 -30.16 14.97 6.47
CA GLY A 83 -29.50 15.64 7.57
C GLY A 83 -29.63 17.16 7.45
N LYS A 84 -28.51 17.83 7.23
CA LYS A 84 -28.51 19.27 7.02
C LYS A 84 -28.63 19.62 5.53
N VAL A 85 -29.34 20.68 5.24
CA VAL A 85 -29.52 21.23 3.90
C VAL A 85 -28.96 22.64 3.87
N LEU A 86 -28.01 22.90 2.98
CA LEU A 86 -27.50 24.25 2.75
C LEU A 86 -28.33 24.91 1.64
N GLU A 87 -29.20 25.83 2.04
CA GLU A 87 -30.15 26.50 1.12
C GLU A 87 -29.44 27.47 0.16
N THR A 88 -28.38 28.12 0.63
CA THR A 88 -27.57 29.03 -0.19
C THR A 88 -26.51 28.24 -0.95
N PRO A 89 -26.50 28.27 -2.29
CA PRO A 89 -25.50 27.57 -3.07
C PRO A 89 -24.06 28.00 -2.75
N ILE A 90 -23.16 27.09 -2.82
CA ILE A 90 -21.73 27.34 -2.77
C ILE A 90 -21.30 27.89 -4.13
N THR A 91 -20.85 29.12 -4.20
CA THR A 91 -20.36 29.72 -5.44
C THR A 91 -18.96 29.19 -5.75
N LEU A 92 -18.84 28.46 -6.86
CA LEU A 92 -17.58 27.98 -7.38
C LEU A 92 -16.89 29.08 -8.20
N PRO A 93 -15.56 29.13 -8.24
CA PRO A 93 -14.83 30.10 -9.03
C PRO A 93 -14.95 29.84 -10.54
N SER A 94 -15.20 28.61 -10.95
CA SER A 94 -15.40 28.21 -12.33
C SER A 94 -16.44 27.09 -12.43
N LYS A 95 -16.84 26.80 -13.67
CA LYS A 95 -17.70 25.67 -13.98
C LYS A 95 -17.08 24.35 -13.47
N MET A 96 -17.93 23.46 -12.95
CA MET A 96 -17.55 22.14 -12.47
C MET A 96 -16.90 21.31 -13.58
N ALA A 97 -15.84 20.57 -13.24
CA ALA A 97 -15.22 19.62 -14.15
C ALA A 97 -16.07 18.33 -14.26
N CYS A 98 -16.16 17.78 -15.46
CA CYS A 98 -17.00 16.61 -15.74
C CYS A 98 -16.24 15.29 -15.74
N THR A 99 -14.92 15.28 -15.93
CA THR A 99 -14.12 14.06 -16.12
C THR A 99 -12.71 14.19 -15.52
N GLY A 100 -12.02 13.07 -15.39
CA GLY A 100 -10.63 12.97 -14.97
C GLY A 100 -10.39 13.34 -13.50
N SER A 101 -9.13 13.54 -13.17
CA SER A 101 -8.70 13.90 -11.80
C SER A 101 -9.36 15.18 -11.30
N ALA A 102 -9.60 16.16 -12.17
CA ALA A 102 -10.27 17.41 -11.80
C ALA A 102 -11.69 17.22 -11.26
N ALA A 103 -12.43 16.21 -11.74
CA ALA A 103 -13.75 15.88 -11.19
C ALA A 103 -13.61 15.20 -9.80
N SER A 104 -12.64 14.33 -9.61
CA SER A 104 -12.36 13.68 -8.31
C SER A 104 -11.86 14.68 -7.27
N ASP A 105 -10.98 15.60 -7.67
CA ASP A 105 -10.50 16.70 -6.82
C ASP A 105 -11.64 17.64 -6.42
N PHE A 106 -12.55 17.93 -7.37
CA PHE A 106 -13.76 18.68 -7.08
C PHE A 106 -14.61 17.98 -6.00
N MET A 107 -14.85 16.68 -6.12
CA MET A 107 -15.66 15.92 -5.14
C MET A 107 -15.02 15.96 -3.74
N THR A 108 -13.71 15.88 -3.66
CA THR A 108 -12.98 15.95 -2.39
C THR A 108 -13.04 17.36 -1.79
N SER A 109 -12.77 18.38 -2.57
CA SER A 109 -12.73 19.76 -2.12
C SER A 109 -14.12 20.29 -1.71
N ILE A 110 -15.14 19.97 -2.53
CA ILE A 110 -16.50 20.41 -2.23
C ILE A 110 -17.07 19.77 -0.97
N ARG A 111 -16.67 18.52 -0.67
CA ARG A 111 -17.06 17.83 0.56
C ARG A 111 -16.56 18.61 1.79
N SER A 112 -15.30 19.00 1.80
CA SER A 112 -14.70 19.76 2.89
C SER A 112 -15.39 21.12 3.09
N GLU A 113 -15.62 21.87 2.00
CA GLU A 113 -16.28 23.18 2.04
C GLU A 113 -17.75 23.06 2.46
N ALA A 114 -18.46 22.04 1.96
CA ALA A 114 -19.85 21.79 2.33
C ALA A 114 -19.99 21.57 3.84
N TYR A 115 -19.18 20.69 4.42
CA TYR A 115 -19.26 20.39 5.85
C TYR A 115 -18.82 21.57 6.72
N ARG A 116 -17.85 22.35 6.27
CA ARG A 116 -17.48 23.60 6.91
C ARG A 116 -18.68 24.56 6.98
N ARG A 117 -19.40 24.78 5.87
CA ARG A 117 -20.59 25.67 5.84
C ARG A 117 -21.77 25.11 6.62
N LEU A 118 -21.97 23.80 6.59
CA LEU A 118 -22.99 23.14 7.38
C LEU A 118 -22.70 23.10 8.89
N GLY A 119 -21.48 23.51 9.30
CA GLY A 119 -21.04 23.46 10.70
C GLY A 119 -20.98 22.03 11.24
N ILE A 120 -20.49 21.09 10.44
CA ILE A 120 -20.35 19.67 10.79
C ILE A 120 -18.86 19.38 10.96
N ALA A 121 -18.42 19.18 12.20
CA ALA A 121 -17.03 18.86 12.51
C ALA A 121 -16.65 17.40 12.22
N ASN A 122 -17.61 16.48 12.27
CA ASN A 122 -17.38 15.05 12.03
C ASN A 122 -18.31 14.54 10.91
N SER A 123 -17.73 14.20 9.77
CA SER A 123 -18.45 13.75 8.58
C SER A 123 -18.24 12.27 8.25
N PHE A 124 -17.59 11.50 9.12
CA PHE A 124 -17.19 10.11 8.83
C PHE A 124 -18.37 9.15 8.57
N ASN A 125 -19.54 9.43 9.17
CA ASN A 125 -20.74 8.60 9.03
C ASN A 125 -21.84 9.33 8.25
N ARG A 126 -21.50 10.15 7.27
CA ARG A 126 -22.45 10.98 6.55
C ARG A 126 -22.20 10.93 5.06
N TYR A 127 -23.28 10.93 4.29
CA TYR A 127 -23.25 11.08 2.85
C TYR A 127 -23.50 12.54 2.48
N LEU A 128 -22.95 12.96 1.36
CA LEU A 128 -23.14 14.31 0.83
C LEU A 128 -23.65 14.22 -0.61
N VAL A 129 -24.80 14.83 -0.84
CA VAL A 129 -25.32 15.11 -2.18
C VAL A 129 -24.96 16.54 -2.55
N VAL A 130 -24.24 16.70 -3.64
CA VAL A 130 -23.92 18.00 -4.25
C VAL A 130 -24.76 18.17 -5.51
N TYR A 131 -25.68 19.10 -5.50
CA TYR A 131 -26.51 19.40 -6.65
C TYR A 131 -25.93 20.55 -7.46
N SER A 132 -25.75 20.37 -8.76
CA SER A 132 -25.18 21.37 -9.66
C SER A 132 -26.15 21.76 -10.79
N PRO A 133 -26.13 23.01 -11.27
CA PRO A 133 -26.81 23.36 -12.50
C PRO A 133 -26.15 22.69 -13.70
N LYS A 134 -26.79 22.78 -14.86
CA LYS A 134 -26.31 22.16 -16.10
C LYS A 134 -24.88 22.62 -16.45
N ALA A 135 -23.95 21.71 -16.31
CA ALA A 135 -22.53 21.97 -16.58
C ALA A 135 -22.10 21.45 -17.97
N GLY A 136 -22.97 20.75 -18.69
CA GLY A 136 -22.68 20.13 -19.98
C GLY A 136 -21.89 18.81 -19.84
N CYS A 137 -21.93 18.20 -18.64
CA CYS A 137 -21.47 16.84 -18.45
C CYS A 137 -22.42 15.88 -19.17
N VAL A 138 -21.92 14.75 -19.59
CA VAL A 138 -22.67 13.72 -20.32
C VAL A 138 -23.40 12.76 -19.38
N TRP A 139 -23.02 12.76 -18.09
CA TRP A 139 -23.64 11.98 -17.02
C TRP A 139 -24.63 12.82 -16.21
N SER A 140 -25.61 12.17 -15.59
CA SER A 140 -26.60 12.80 -14.71
C SER A 140 -26.22 12.75 -13.23
N GLY A 141 -25.41 11.78 -12.85
CA GLY A 141 -24.84 11.62 -11.52
C GLY A 141 -23.40 11.12 -11.60
N ARG A 142 -22.65 11.32 -10.54
CA ARG A 142 -21.32 10.74 -10.34
C ARG A 142 -21.06 10.59 -8.85
N ALA A 143 -20.55 9.44 -8.43
CA ALA A 143 -20.16 9.21 -7.05
C ALA A 143 -18.71 8.74 -6.92
N GLY A 144 -18.14 8.97 -5.76
CA GLY A 144 -16.89 8.29 -5.38
C GLY A 144 -17.17 6.84 -5.05
N LEU A 145 -16.39 5.92 -5.61
CA LEU A 145 -16.52 4.50 -5.31
C LEU A 145 -16.06 4.26 -3.87
N GLY A 146 -17.00 3.76 -3.06
CA GLY A 146 -16.71 3.35 -1.68
C GLY A 146 -16.23 1.91 -1.61
N GLY A 147 -15.88 1.45 -0.41
CA GLY A 147 -15.63 0.05 -0.13
C GLY A 147 -16.88 -0.67 0.39
N PRO A 148 -16.88 -2.01 0.45
CA PRO A 148 -17.88 -2.77 1.17
C PRO A 148 -18.05 -2.23 2.59
N LYS A 149 -19.29 -2.03 3.04
CA LYS A 149 -19.62 -1.45 4.36
C LYS A 149 -19.24 0.03 4.55
N SER A 150 -18.98 0.79 3.50
CA SER A 150 -18.81 2.24 3.61
C SER A 150 -20.03 2.90 4.26
N VAL A 151 -19.78 3.80 5.18
CA VAL A 151 -20.81 4.56 5.92
C VAL A 151 -20.82 6.04 5.55
N SER A 152 -20.06 6.42 4.55
CA SER A 152 -19.95 7.80 4.05
C SER A 152 -19.62 7.81 2.57
N GLY A 153 -19.97 8.90 1.88
CA GLY A 153 -19.67 9.08 0.46
C GLY A 153 -20.06 10.47 -0.01
N THR A 154 -19.61 10.82 -1.20
CA THR A 154 -20.01 12.06 -1.89
C THR A 154 -20.52 11.69 -3.25
N LEU A 155 -21.65 12.23 -3.63
CA LEU A 155 -22.20 12.13 -4.97
C LEU A 155 -22.55 13.52 -5.51
N VAL A 156 -22.41 13.70 -6.80
CA VAL A 156 -22.71 14.94 -7.51
C VAL A 156 -23.81 14.66 -8.50
N LEU A 157 -24.87 15.45 -8.43
CA LEU A 157 -25.97 15.42 -9.38
C LEU A 157 -25.80 16.56 -10.37
N HIS A 158 -25.84 16.26 -11.64
CA HIS A 158 -25.72 17.22 -12.72
C HIS A 158 -27.10 17.55 -13.31
N ASP A 159 -27.73 18.58 -12.76
CA ASP A 159 -29.06 19.05 -13.18
C ASP A 159 -30.12 17.94 -13.24
N SER A 160 -30.05 17.00 -12.31
CA SER A 160 -30.96 15.86 -12.20
C SER A 160 -31.49 15.72 -10.78
N ASP A 161 -32.79 15.65 -10.61
CA ASP A 161 -33.46 15.34 -9.35
C ASP A 161 -34.06 13.92 -9.35
N SER A 162 -33.66 13.09 -10.30
CA SER A 162 -34.16 11.72 -10.43
C SER A 162 -33.76 10.89 -9.21
N SER A 163 -34.79 10.33 -8.56
CA SER A 163 -34.57 9.40 -7.43
C SER A 163 -33.79 8.16 -7.83
N PHE A 164 -33.90 7.74 -9.09
CA PHE A 164 -33.13 6.64 -9.65
C PHE A 164 -31.64 6.99 -9.71
N VAL A 165 -31.28 8.16 -10.26
CA VAL A 165 -29.88 8.60 -10.32
C VAL A 165 -29.29 8.69 -8.92
N ILE A 166 -29.99 9.30 -7.98
CA ILE A 166 -29.54 9.40 -6.60
C ILE A 166 -29.32 8.02 -5.97
N ALA A 167 -30.26 7.08 -6.19
CA ALA A 167 -30.15 5.72 -5.67
C ALA A 167 -28.98 4.95 -6.28
N HIS A 168 -28.74 5.12 -7.58
CA HIS A 168 -27.61 4.55 -8.31
C HIS A 168 -26.27 5.06 -7.76
N GLU A 169 -26.12 6.39 -7.67
CA GLU A 169 -24.90 6.99 -7.16
C GLU A 169 -24.62 6.61 -5.68
N LEU A 170 -25.66 6.43 -4.88
CA LEU A 170 -25.49 5.88 -3.53
C LEU A 170 -24.94 4.44 -3.58
N GLY A 171 -25.32 3.64 -4.56
CA GLY A 171 -24.75 2.30 -4.77
C GLY A 171 -23.24 2.32 -4.95
N HIS A 172 -22.73 3.25 -5.75
CA HIS A 172 -21.28 3.43 -5.87
C HIS A 172 -20.62 3.75 -4.55
N THR A 173 -21.23 4.59 -3.73
CA THR A 173 -20.67 4.88 -2.39
C THR A 173 -20.63 3.65 -1.47
N PHE A 174 -21.36 2.60 -1.77
CA PHE A 174 -21.31 1.29 -1.07
C PHE A 174 -20.31 0.31 -1.70
N GLY A 175 -19.56 0.74 -2.70
CA GLY A 175 -18.61 -0.10 -3.41
C GLY A 175 -19.22 -1.01 -4.45
N LEU A 176 -20.40 -0.66 -4.96
CA LEU A 176 -21.03 -1.37 -6.07
C LEU A 176 -20.56 -0.78 -7.39
N GLY A 177 -20.16 -1.62 -8.33
CA GLY A 177 -19.94 -1.28 -9.71
C GLY A 177 -21.21 -1.38 -10.53
N HIS A 178 -21.08 -1.28 -11.85
CA HIS A 178 -22.23 -1.32 -12.74
C HIS A 178 -22.76 -2.75 -12.96
N SER A 179 -24.07 -2.86 -13.14
CA SER A 179 -24.73 -4.03 -13.66
C SER A 179 -24.80 -3.90 -15.18
N ASN A 180 -23.82 -4.50 -15.83
CA ASN A 180 -23.62 -4.44 -17.27
C ASN A 180 -24.27 -5.65 -17.98
N PHE A 181 -24.14 -5.69 -19.28
CA PHE A 181 -24.74 -6.71 -20.13
C PHE A 181 -23.72 -7.27 -21.11
N LEU A 182 -23.66 -8.59 -21.23
CA LEU A 182 -22.88 -9.25 -22.26
C LEU A 182 -23.75 -9.42 -23.51
N ARG A 183 -23.36 -8.79 -24.61
CA ARG A 183 -24.04 -8.87 -25.90
C ARG A 183 -23.15 -9.53 -26.94
N CYS A 184 -23.63 -10.60 -27.54
CA CYS A 184 -23.00 -11.22 -28.70
C CYS A 184 -23.83 -10.92 -29.98
N ASP A 185 -23.19 -10.33 -30.99
CA ASP A 185 -23.83 -9.93 -32.24
C ASP A 185 -24.25 -11.14 -33.09
N ASN A 186 -23.67 -12.32 -32.82
CA ASN A 186 -24.05 -13.59 -33.46
C ASN A 186 -25.27 -14.27 -32.81
N GLY A 187 -25.88 -13.64 -31.80
CA GLY A 187 -27.03 -14.18 -31.06
C GLY A 187 -26.69 -15.24 -30.02
N ALA A 188 -25.42 -15.50 -29.75
CA ALA A 188 -24.98 -16.36 -28.66
C ALA A 188 -25.35 -15.73 -27.31
N LYS A 189 -25.69 -16.56 -26.31
CA LYS A 189 -26.03 -16.12 -24.96
C LYS A 189 -24.79 -15.78 -24.18
N ASP A 190 -23.66 -16.41 -24.48
CA ASP A 190 -22.34 -16.20 -23.92
C ASP A 190 -21.27 -16.37 -24.99
N GLY A 191 -20.12 -15.74 -24.82
CA GLY A 191 -19.00 -15.80 -25.74
C GLY A 191 -17.72 -15.22 -25.16
N ALA A 192 -16.58 -15.63 -25.72
CA ALA A 192 -15.31 -14.99 -25.36
C ALA A 192 -15.37 -13.50 -25.69
N TRP A 193 -14.82 -12.66 -24.81
CA TRP A 193 -14.71 -11.23 -25.06
C TRP A 193 -13.97 -10.94 -26.37
N SER A 194 -14.62 -10.26 -27.29
CA SER A 194 -14.13 -10.03 -28.64
C SER A 194 -14.92 -8.91 -29.32
N GLU A 195 -14.61 -8.64 -30.59
CA GLU A 195 -15.45 -7.77 -31.45
C GLU A 195 -16.89 -8.30 -31.62
N THR A 196 -17.13 -9.60 -31.44
CA THR A 196 -18.43 -10.22 -31.58
C THR A 196 -19.21 -10.25 -30.26
N CYS A 197 -18.55 -10.46 -29.12
CA CYS A 197 -19.16 -10.48 -27.80
C CYS A 197 -18.60 -9.36 -26.94
N LYS A 198 -19.43 -8.38 -26.66
CA LYS A 198 -19.06 -7.10 -26.04
C LYS A 198 -19.75 -6.90 -24.69
N ALA A 199 -19.11 -6.18 -23.81
CA ALA A 199 -19.71 -5.62 -22.62
C ALA A 199 -20.45 -4.33 -22.98
N VAL A 200 -21.74 -4.29 -22.71
CA VAL A 200 -22.56 -3.08 -22.84
C VAL A 200 -22.79 -2.52 -21.45
N GLU A 201 -22.24 -1.36 -21.22
CA GLU A 201 -22.35 -0.67 -19.95
C GLU A 201 -23.80 -0.32 -19.60
N TYR A 202 -24.16 -0.41 -18.32
CA TYR A 202 -25.51 -0.23 -17.78
C TYR A 202 -26.58 -1.14 -18.37
N GLY A 203 -26.23 -2.08 -19.21
CA GLY A 203 -27.22 -2.92 -19.92
C GLY A 203 -27.97 -3.93 -19.04
N GLY A 204 -27.49 -4.16 -17.81
CA GLY A 204 -28.13 -5.07 -16.85
C GLY A 204 -29.33 -4.40 -16.17
N THR A 205 -30.54 -4.62 -16.66
CA THR A 205 -31.75 -3.88 -16.30
C THR A 205 -32.55 -4.45 -15.13
N ILE A 206 -31.98 -5.34 -14.33
CA ILE A 206 -32.65 -5.97 -13.18
C ILE A 206 -32.08 -5.58 -11.85
N ASP A 207 -31.29 -4.51 -11.81
CA ASP A 207 -30.58 -4.01 -10.64
C ASP A 207 -30.44 -2.48 -10.74
N VAL A 208 -30.45 -1.77 -9.63
CA VAL A 208 -30.29 -0.31 -9.60
C VAL A 208 -28.96 0.16 -10.18
N MET A 209 -27.95 -0.71 -10.20
CA MET A 209 -26.65 -0.42 -10.78
C MET A 209 -26.57 -0.58 -12.30
N GLY A 210 -27.68 -0.94 -12.96
CA GLY A 210 -27.85 -0.90 -14.41
C GLY A 210 -28.56 0.37 -14.88
N ASN A 211 -29.07 0.34 -16.11
CA ASN A 211 -29.85 1.42 -16.70
C ASN A 211 -31.34 1.01 -16.67
N LEU A 212 -32.20 1.90 -16.29
CA LEU A 212 -33.65 1.77 -16.17
C LEU A 212 -34.14 1.30 -14.80
N ASP A 213 -35.17 2.05 -14.45
CA ASP A 213 -36.19 1.88 -13.46
C ASP A 213 -36.16 0.55 -12.74
N THR A 214 -35.70 0.58 -11.55
CA THR A 214 -35.60 -0.64 -10.84
C THR A 214 -36.46 -0.64 -9.60
N THR A 215 -37.52 -1.26 -9.78
CA THR A 215 -38.27 -1.78 -8.65
C THR A 215 -37.74 -3.13 -8.19
N SER A 216 -36.62 -3.60 -8.78
CA SER A 216 -36.06 -4.92 -8.52
C SER A 216 -35.10 -4.90 -7.30
N PRO A 217 -35.09 -5.96 -6.49
CA PRO A 217 -34.04 -6.13 -5.45
C PRO A 217 -32.64 -6.12 -6.06
N LEU A 218 -31.66 -5.74 -5.27
CA LEU A 218 -30.26 -5.87 -5.65
C LEU A 218 -29.94 -7.30 -6.09
N SER A 219 -29.04 -7.46 -7.05
CA SER A 219 -28.47 -8.76 -7.37
C SER A 219 -27.84 -9.39 -6.11
N THR A 220 -27.86 -10.71 -6.03
CA THR A 220 -27.23 -11.39 -4.90
C THR A 220 -25.73 -11.14 -4.85
N TYR A 221 -25.11 -10.83 -5.99
CA TYR A 221 -23.70 -10.38 -6.03
C TYR A 221 -23.51 -9.04 -5.32
N HIS A 222 -24.36 -8.06 -5.60
CA HIS A 222 -24.33 -6.76 -4.93
C HIS A 222 -24.74 -6.88 -3.46
N GLN A 223 -25.70 -7.71 -3.11
CA GLN A 223 -26.06 -8.00 -1.72
C GLN A 223 -24.86 -8.57 -0.96
N TRP A 224 -24.13 -9.49 -1.56
CA TRP A 224 -22.93 -10.08 -0.96
C TRP A 224 -21.81 -9.02 -0.82
N ARG A 225 -21.57 -8.22 -1.85
CA ARG A 225 -20.59 -7.11 -1.81
C ARG A 225 -20.86 -6.12 -0.67
N MET A 226 -22.13 -5.82 -0.41
CA MET A 226 -22.54 -4.94 0.68
C MET A 226 -22.51 -5.62 2.08
N GLY A 227 -22.27 -6.92 2.14
CA GLY A 227 -22.34 -7.69 3.39
C GLY A 227 -23.77 -8.00 3.86
N TYR A 228 -24.75 -7.94 2.97
CA TYR A 228 -26.16 -8.31 3.22
C TYR A 228 -26.44 -9.79 2.95
N MET A 229 -25.48 -10.52 2.45
CA MET A 229 -25.54 -11.94 2.17
C MET A 229 -24.30 -12.62 2.73
N GLU A 230 -24.50 -13.71 3.46
CA GLU A 230 -23.42 -14.48 4.07
C GLU A 230 -22.80 -15.46 3.07
N ASP A 231 -21.53 -15.79 3.24
CA ASP A 231 -20.83 -16.76 2.39
C ASP A 231 -21.51 -18.14 2.38
N SER A 232 -22.16 -18.52 3.48
CA SER A 232 -22.93 -19.76 3.60
C SER A 232 -24.16 -19.82 2.69
N GLN A 233 -24.61 -18.69 2.14
CA GLN A 233 -25.71 -18.57 1.20
C GLN A 233 -25.25 -18.69 -0.27
N ILE A 234 -23.93 -18.88 -0.48
CA ILE A 234 -23.33 -19.07 -1.79
C ILE A 234 -22.88 -20.51 -1.92
N LYS A 235 -23.45 -21.23 -2.87
CA LYS A 235 -23.02 -22.58 -3.20
C LYS A 235 -21.94 -22.52 -4.25
N GLN A 236 -20.73 -22.89 -3.87
CA GLN A 236 -19.64 -23.10 -4.83
C GLN A 236 -19.81 -24.47 -5.47
N VAL A 237 -19.82 -24.51 -6.80
CA VAL A 237 -19.98 -25.72 -7.58
C VAL A 237 -18.72 -25.99 -8.39
N TRP A 238 -18.11 -27.15 -8.16
CA TRP A 238 -16.85 -27.54 -8.80
C TRP A 238 -16.98 -28.75 -9.72
N GLN A 239 -18.09 -29.46 -9.59
CA GLN A 239 -18.45 -30.62 -10.38
C GLN A 239 -19.94 -30.61 -10.66
N SER A 240 -20.44 -31.56 -11.46
CA SER A 240 -21.88 -31.68 -11.72
C SER A 240 -22.64 -31.96 -10.45
N GLU A 241 -23.64 -31.15 -10.14
CA GLU A 241 -24.51 -31.32 -8.99
C GLU A 241 -25.86 -30.61 -9.17
N VAL A 242 -26.82 -30.92 -8.28
CA VAL A 242 -28.14 -30.28 -8.24
C VAL A 242 -28.20 -29.36 -7.02
N VAL A 243 -28.54 -28.12 -7.22
CA VAL A 243 -28.58 -27.08 -6.19
C VAL A 243 -30.00 -26.48 -6.15
N THR A 244 -30.57 -26.38 -4.95
CA THR A 244 -31.80 -25.63 -4.74
C THR A 244 -31.48 -24.19 -4.37
N LEU A 245 -31.88 -23.25 -5.23
CA LEU A 245 -31.73 -21.80 -4.99
C LEU A 245 -33.01 -21.23 -4.39
N SER A 246 -32.86 -20.47 -3.32
CA SER A 246 -33.88 -19.53 -2.84
C SER A 246 -33.94 -18.30 -3.76
N PRO A 247 -35.09 -17.62 -3.89
CA PRO A 247 -35.17 -16.37 -4.62
C PRO A 247 -34.20 -15.32 -4.08
N SER A 248 -33.70 -14.46 -4.97
CA SER A 248 -32.71 -13.42 -4.65
C SER A 248 -33.17 -12.43 -3.57
N ASP A 249 -34.50 -12.26 -3.44
CA ASP A 249 -35.14 -11.39 -2.45
C ASP A 249 -35.51 -12.11 -1.12
N PHE A 250 -35.12 -13.37 -0.92
CA PHE A 250 -35.30 -14.09 0.35
C PHE A 250 -34.12 -13.87 1.28
N ALA A 251 -34.40 -13.84 2.60
CA ALA A 251 -33.37 -13.70 3.62
C ALA A 251 -32.56 -14.98 3.84
N ASN A 252 -33.16 -16.15 3.64
CA ASN A 252 -32.60 -17.44 4.01
C ASN A 252 -32.41 -18.37 2.80
N GLY A 253 -31.59 -19.40 3.00
CA GLY A 253 -31.30 -20.43 2.01
C GLY A 253 -30.10 -20.10 1.13
N VAL A 254 -29.78 -21.02 0.23
CA VAL A 254 -28.73 -20.78 -0.77
C VAL A 254 -29.31 -19.85 -1.83
N LYS A 255 -28.71 -18.69 -2.02
CA LYS A 255 -29.22 -17.62 -2.89
C LYS A 255 -28.44 -17.50 -4.20
N ALA A 256 -27.21 -17.99 -4.21
CA ALA A 256 -26.37 -17.93 -5.38
C ALA A 256 -25.56 -19.23 -5.57
N ILE A 257 -25.29 -19.53 -6.83
CA ILE A 257 -24.26 -20.48 -7.23
C ILE A 257 -23.09 -19.70 -7.79
N PHE A 258 -21.88 -20.06 -7.38
CA PHE A 258 -20.66 -19.66 -8.04
C PHE A 258 -19.98 -20.87 -8.69
N ILE A 259 -19.56 -20.73 -9.95
CA ILE A 259 -18.81 -21.75 -10.68
C ILE A 259 -17.78 -21.11 -11.60
N ARG A 260 -16.65 -21.77 -11.76
CA ARG A 260 -15.62 -21.36 -12.72
C ARG A 260 -15.68 -22.24 -13.98
N ASP A 261 -15.34 -21.60 -15.09
CA ASP A 261 -15.15 -22.23 -16.38
C ASP A 261 -13.97 -21.55 -17.08
N GLY A 262 -12.81 -22.15 -16.98
CA GLY A 262 -11.53 -21.52 -17.34
C GLY A 262 -11.27 -20.30 -16.48
N LYS A 263 -10.96 -19.16 -17.12
CA LYS A 263 -10.75 -17.89 -16.43
C LYS A 263 -12.04 -17.17 -16.05
N ALA A 264 -13.18 -17.59 -16.61
CA ALA A 264 -14.46 -16.95 -16.33
C ALA A 264 -15.06 -17.46 -15.00
N GLY A 265 -15.47 -16.54 -14.16
CA GLY A 265 -16.34 -16.84 -13.01
C GLY A 265 -17.79 -16.55 -13.37
N TYR A 266 -18.68 -17.44 -12.99
CA TYR A 266 -20.11 -17.27 -13.19
C TYR A 266 -20.81 -17.23 -11.86
N TRP A 267 -21.64 -16.21 -11.69
CA TRP A 267 -22.52 -16.05 -10.56
C TRP A 267 -23.96 -16.23 -11.00
N ILE A 268 -24.70 -17.15 -10.40
CA ILE A 268 -26.03 -17.53 -10.80
C ILE A 268 -26.99 -17.31 -9.63
N GLU A 269 -28.06 -16.61 -9.86
CA GLU A 269 -29.16 -16.40 -8.91
C GLU A 269 -30.50 -16.74 -9.52
N TYR A 270 -31.50 -16.99 -8.67
CA TYR A 270 -32.89 -17.16 -9.10
C TYR A 270 -33.70 -15.90 -8.83
N ARG A 271 -34.34 -15.38 -9.86
CA ARG A 271 -35.29 -14.27 -9.82
C ARG A 271 -36.71 -14.80 -9.96
N ARG A 272 -37.52 -14.67 -8.91
CA ARG A 272 -38.98 -14.97 -8.99
C ARG A 272 -39.72 -13.78 -9.56
N LYS A 273 -40.98 -13.96 -9.98
CA LYS A 273 -41.82 -12.86 -10.39
C LYS A 273 -42.08 -11.92 -9.21
N THR A 274 -41.87 -10.64 -9.44
CA THR A 274 -42.16 -9.59 -8.47
C THR A 274 -42.99 -8.52 -9.18
N ASP A 275 -43.99 -7.95 -8.52
CA ASP A 275 -44.84 -6.94 -9.08
C ASP A 275 -44.07 -5.70 -9.54
N GLY A 276 -44.43 -5.21 -10.73
CA GLY A 276 -43.78 -4.03 -11.33
C GLY A 276 -42.44 -4.28 -12.02
N VAL A 277 -41.96 -5.53 -12.13
CA VAL A 277 -40.68 -5.85 -12.74
C VAL A 277 -40.83 -6.42 -14.15
N ALA A 278 -40.03 -5.96 -15.08
CA ALA A 278 -40.10 -6.31 -16.50
C ALA A 278 -39.25 -7.54 -16.89
N TYR A 279 -39.04 -8.52 -16.00
CA TYR A 279 -38.38 -9.77 -16.33
C TYR A 279 -39.23 -10.99 -16.05
N LYS A 280 -38.97 -12.10 -16.73
CA LYS A 280 -39.63 -13.40 -16.48
C LYS A 280 -38.94 -14.10 -15.30
N PRO A 281 -39.67 -14.90 -14.51
CA PRO A 281 -39.04 -15.75 -13.50
C PRO A 281 -38.01 -16.67 -14.15
N GLY A 282 -36.81 -16.78 -13.54
CA GLY A 282 -35.73 -17.59 -14.09
C GLY A 282 -34.37 -17.31 -13.44
N LEU A 283 -33.37 -17.98 -13.97
CA LEU A 283 -31.99 -17.71 -13.60
C LEU A 283 -31.51 -16.39 -14.20
N ALA A 284 -30.86 -15.58 -13.41
CA ALA A 284 -29.96 -14.52 -13.85
C ALA A 284 -28.53 -15.02 -13.68
N ILE A 285 -27.75 -14.90 -14.75
CA ILE A 285 -26.33 -15.37 -14.76
C ILE A 285 -25.46 -14.20 -15.13
N TYR A 286 -24.45 -14.00 -14.30
CA TYR A 286 -23.46 -12.93 -14.44
C TYR A 286 -22.07 -13.52 -14.65
N ARG A 287 -21.32 -12.98 -15.58
CA ARG A 287 -19.86 -13.20 -15.65
C ARG A 287 -19.15 -12.21 -14.75
N LEU A 288 -18.03 -12.64 -14.21
CA LEU A 288 -17.20 -11.84 -13.29
C LEU A 288 -15.82 -11.53 -13.85
N ASP A 289 -15.40 -12.17 -14.96
CA ASP A 289 -14.12 -11.87 -15.63
C ASP A 289 -14.23 -10.55 -16.42
N PRO A 290 -13.28 -9.62 -16.26
CA PRO A 290 -13.38 -8.32 -16.90
C PRO A 290 -13.19 -8.43 -18.42
N PRO A 291 -13.96 -7.66 -19.20
CA PRO A 291 -13.72 -7.51 -20.61
C PRO A 291 -12.43 -6.73 -20.88
N PRO A 292 -11.69 -7.04 -21.96
CA PRO A 292 -10.65 -6.13 -22.43
C PRO A 292 -11.29 -4.83 -22.93
N VAL A 293 -10.54 -3.75 -22.85
CA VAL A 293 -11.01 -2.41 -23.25
C VAL A 293 -11.65 -2.39 -24.65
N SER A 294 -11.08 -3.14 -25.60
CA SER A 294 -11.60 -3.25 -26.98
C SER A 294 -12.99 -3.90 -27.08
N ALA A 295 -13.42 -4.62 -26.05
CA ALA A 295 -14.72 -5.28 -25.99
C ALA A 295 -15.77 -4.51 -25.17
N ILE A 296 -15.48 -3.28 -24.75
CA ILE A 296 -16.42 -2.45 -24.00
C ILE A 296 -17.14 -1.51 -24.94
N VAL A 297 -18.47 -1.48 -24.84
CA VAL A 297 -19.35 -0.53 -25.51
C VAL A 297 -20.03 0.32 -24.44
N SER A 298 -19.59 1.55 -24.29
CA SER A 298 -20.30 2.52 -23.47
C SER A 298 -21.38 3.22 -24.30
N PRO A 299 -22.59 3.41 -23.76
CA PRO A 299 -23.60 4.24 -24.40
C PRO A 299 -23.15 5.71 -24.48
N ASN A 300 -22.12 6.06 -23.77
CA ASN A 300 -21.60 7.41 -23.70
C ASN A 300 -20.09 7.43 -24.03
N PRO A 301 -19.72 7.61 -25.32
CA PRO A 301 -18.32 7.55 -25.76
C PRO A 301 -17.40 8.62 -25.13
N GLN A 302 -17.95 9.62 -24.44
CA GLN A 302 -17.19 10.66 -23.77
C GLN A 302 -16.88 10.31 -22.30
N ASP A 303 -17.58 9.31 -21.74
CA ASP A 303 -17.35 8.81 -20.37
C ASP A 303 -16.38 7.62 -20.35
N SER A 304 -16.19 7.00 -21.50
CA SER A 304 -15.31 5.85 -21.63
C SER A 304 -13.85 6.28 -21.70
N THR A 305 -13.31 6.73 -20.58
CA THR A 305 -11.93 6.36 -20.33
C THR A 305 -11.94 4.88 -19.98
N ALA A 306 -11.43 4.07 -20.88
CA ALA A 306 -11.25 2.64 -20.72
C ALA A 306 -10.56 2.24 -19.40
N GLU A 307 -10.00 3.18 -18.68
CA GLU A 307 -9.39 3.09 -17.38
C GLU A 307 -10.41 3.00 -16.23
N GLU A 308 -11.59 3.59 -16.34
CA GLU A 308 -12.64 3.46 -15.31
C GLU A 308 -13.27 2.07 -15.29
N PHE A 309 -13.28 1.34 -16.40
CA PHE A 309 -13.93 0.05 -16.53
C PHE A 309 -13.03 -1.17 -16.40
N GLY A 310 -11.77 -1.05 -16.76
CA GLY A 310 -10.85 -2.19 -16.85
C GLY A 310 -10.06 -2.48 -15.57
N ALA A 311 -10.02 -1.54 -14.64
CA ALA A 311 -9.08 -1.61 -13.54
C ALA A 311 -9.64 -2.25 -12.26
N GLU A 312 -10.94 -2.33 -12.07
CA GLU A 312 -11.50 -2.79 -10.81
C GLU A 312 -12.21 -4.15 -10.93
N LEU A 313 -11.38 -5.17 -11.03
CA LEU A 313 -11.80 -6.58 -10.98
C LEU A 313 -12.74 -6.85 -9.80
N GLY A 314 -13.93 -7.41 -10.08
CA GLY A 314 -14.87 -7.86 -9.05
C GLY A 314 -15.84 -6.81 -8.53
N ILE A 315 -15.92 -5.65 -9.14
CA ILE A 315 -16.92 -4.64 -8.82
C ILE A 315 -18.08 -4.72 -9.79
N ASP A 316 -17.79 -4.74 -11.08
CA ASP A 316 -18.77 -4.84 -12.16
C ASP A 316 -19.21 -6.30 -12.41
N VAL A 317 -20.42 -6.44 -12.89
CA VAL A 317 -20.95 -7.73 -13.35
C VAL A 317 -21.52 -7.61 -14.75
N TRP A 318 -21.39 -8.69 -15.54
CA TRP A 318 -21.85 -8.74 -16.92
C TRP A 318 -22.91 -9.83 -17.07
N MET A 319 -24.17 -9.39 -17.16
CA MET A 319 -25.32 -10.27 -17.24
C MET A 319 -25.41 -10.92 -18.60
N LEU A 320 -25.69 -12.23 -18.64
CA LEU A 320 -25.94 -12.97 -19.87
C LEU A 320 -27.34 -12.69 -20.40
N ASN A 321 -27.48 -12.69 -21.72
CA ASN A 321 -28.79 -12.56 -22.40
C ASN A 321 -29.42 -13.93 -22.62
N LEU A 322 -30.22 -14.40 -21.68
CA LEU A 322 -30.74 -15.77 -21.71
C LEU A 322 -31.99 -15.99 -22.58
N ASP A 323 -32.78 -14.94 -22.82
CA ASP A 323 -34.03 -15.05 -23.61
C ASP A 323 -34.20 -13.88 -24.63
N ASN A 324 -33.16 -13.63 -25.42
CA ASN A 324 -33.15 -12.65 -26.51
C ASN A 324 -33.66 -11.25 -26.10
N TYR A 325 -33.26 -10.80 -24.93
CA TYR A 325 -33.62 -9.46 -24.47
C TYR A 325 -33.10 -8.40 -25.45
N LYS A 326 -34.03 -7.52 -25.86
CA LYS A 326 -33.73 -6.37 -26.69
C LYS A 326 -34.33 -5.13 -26.06
N TYR A 327 -33.50 -4.16 -25.83
CA TYR A 327 -33.91 -2.82 -25.47
C TYR A 327 -34.33 -2.08 -26.77
N LEU A 328 -35.56 -1.75 -26.85
CA LEU A 328 -36.11 -1.06 -28.02
C LEU A 328 -36.31 0.42 -27.74
N THR A 329 -36.89 0.78 -26.60
CA THR A 329 -37.06 2.14 -26.09
C THR A 329 -37.20 2.09 -24.56
N ALA A 330 -37.21 3.23 -23.88
CA ALA A 330 -37.44 3.30 -22.43
C ALA A 330 -38.75 2.66 -21.95
N SER A 331 -39.70 2.47 -22.86
CA SER A 331 -41.04 1.89 -22.61
C SER A 331 -41.31 0.57 -23.32
N ALA A 332 -40.38 0.05 -24.14
CA ALA A 332 -40.55 -1.15 -24.91
C ALA A 332 -39.37 -2.07 -24.86
N VAL A 333 -39.53 -3.19 -24.18
CA VAL A 333 -38.51 -4.27 -24.11
C VAL A 333 -39.14 -5.55 -24.70
N SER A 334 -38.30 -6.36 -25.35
CA SER A 334 -38.71 -7.70 -25.79
C SER A 334 -37.74 -8.74 -25.23
N GLY A 335 -38.21 -9.96 -24.99
CA GLY A 335 -37.44 -11.02 -24.39
C GLY A 335 -37.26 -10.83 -22.87
N SER A 336 -36.31 -11.53 -22.30
CA SER A 336 -35.91 -11.43 -20.88
C SER A 336 -34.42 -11.68 -20.71
N MET A 337 -33.80 -11.02 -19.75
CA MET A 337 -32.44 -11.36 -19.36
C MET A 337 -32.35 -12.65 -18.56
N THR A 338 -33.44 -13.07 -17.95
CA THR A 338 -33.52 -14.31 -17.20
C THR A 338 -33.96 -15.47 -18.08
N GLY A 339 -33.57 -16.69 -17.73
CA GLY A 339 -33.91 -17.91 -18.45
C GLY A 339 -33.86 -19.16 -17.59
N THR A 340 -34.23 -20.30 -18.16
CA THR A 340 -34.19 -21.59 -17.46
C THR A 340 -33.03 -22.47 -17.89
N THR A 341 -32.30 -22.11 -18.94
CA THR A 341 -31.14 -22.86 -19.44
C THR A 341 -30.08 -21.93 -19.95
N ALA A 342 -28.83 -22.30 -19.68
CA ALA A 342 -27.66 -21.65 -20.24
C ALA A 342 -26.51 -22.66 -20.41
N THR A 343 -25.55 -22.32 -21.27
CA THR A 343 -24.28 -23.01 -21.42
C THR A 343 -23.21 -21.94 -21.53
N THR A 344 -22.10 -22.12 -20.81
CA THR A 344 -20.98 -21.22 -20.89
C THR A 344 -20.33 -21.24 -22.26
N TYR A 345 -19.59 -20.20 -22.62
CA TYR A 345 -19.02 -20.07 -23.98
C TYR A 345 -18.02 -21.18 -24.33
N SER A 346 -17.38 -21.79 -23.35
CA SER A 346 -16.49 -22.94 -23.58
C SER A 346 -17.27 -24.25 -23.87
N GLY A 347 -18.54 -24.31 -23.47
CA GLY A 347 -19.34 -25.52 -23.48
C GLY A 347 -19.05 -26.51 -22.36
N ASN A 348 -18.19 -26.15 -21.39
CA ASN A 348 -17.82 -27.06 -20.30
C ASN A 348 -18.83 -27.08 -19.15
N VAL A 349 -19.64 -26.01 -19.03
CA VAL A 349 -20.65 -25.92 -17.98
C VAL A 349 -21.99 -25.60 -18.60
N SER A 350 -23.05 -26.30 -18.19
CA SER A 350 -24.41 -25.99 -18.54
C SER A 350 -25.31 -25.99 -17.31
N PHE A 351 -26.35 -25.20 -17.40
CA PHE A 351 -27.35 -24.99 -16.35
C PHE A 351 -28.73 -25.30 -16.89
N SER A 352 -29.54 -26.00 -16.12
CA SER A 352 -30.97 -26.10 -16.33
C SER A 352 -31.71 -25.92 -15.02
N ALA A 353 -32.86 -25.22 -15.03
CA ALA A 353 -33.60 -24.91 -13.83
C ALA A 353 -35.06 -25.22 -13.97
N VAL A 354 -35.62 -25.80 -12.90
CA VAL A 354 -37.06 -25.89 -12.69
C VAL A 354 -37.41 -24.87 -11.60
N ALA A 355 -38.14 -23.83 -12.02
CA ALA A 355 -38.50 -22.70 -11.17
C ALA A 355 -39.88 -22.88 -10.51
N SER A 356 -40.02 -22.35 -9.28
CA SER A 356 -41.27 -22.23 -8.52
C SER A 356 -41.33 -20.87 -7.82
N GLU A 357 -42.43 -20.54 -7.17
CA GLU A 357 -42.58 -19.30 -6.39
C GLU A 357 -41.60 -19.22 -5.20
N THR A 358 -41.19 -20.37 -4.68
CA THR A 358 -40.32 -20.45 -3.48
C THR A 358 -38.86 -20.76 -3.76
N GLY A 359 -38.49 -20.99 -5.03
CA GLY A 359 -37.13 -21.30 -5.40
C GLY A 359 -36.99 -21.94 -6.78
N ALA A 360 -35.75 -22.29 -7.09
CA ALA A 360 -35.43 -23.04 -8.32
C ALA A 360 -34.53 -24.24 -7.98
N VAL A 361 -34.85 -25.39 -8.58
CA VAL A 361 -33.94 -26.53 -8.58
C VAL A 361 -33.07 -26.41 -9.83
N VAL A 362 -31.78 -26.16 -9.63
CA VAL A 362 -30.80 -25.93 -10.69
C VAL A 362 -29.92 -27.17 -10.82
N THR A 363 -29.97 -27.79 -12.00
CA THR A 363 -29.00 -28.83 -12.36
C THR A 363 -27.82 -28.16 -13.06
N VAL A 364 -26.64 -28.31 -12.47
CA VAL A 364 -25.36 -27.88 -13.04
C VAL A 364 -24.67 -29.13 -13.60
N THR A 365 -24.31 -29.08 -14.86
CA THR A 365 -23.48 -30.11 -15.50
C THR A 365 -22.14 -29.48 -15.86
N LYS A 366 -21.06 -30.06 -15.33
CA LYS A 366 -19.70 -29.59 -15.60
C LYS A 366 -18.85 -30.76 -16.09
N LYS A 367 -18.08 -30.54 -17.13
CA LYS A 367 -17.06 -31.50 -17.54
C LYS A 367 -16.08 -31.75 -16.40
N VAL A 368 -15.64 -32.99 -16.25
CA VAL A 368 -14.62 -33.35 -15.27
C VAL A 368 -13.33 -32.63 -15.60
N ASP A 369 -12.77 -31.97 -14.62
CA ASP A 369 -11.47 -31.34 -14.74
C ASP A 369 -10.37 -32.40 -14.59
N THR A 370 -9.49 -32.48 -15.56
CA THR A 370 -8.31 -33.34 -15.58
C THR A 370 -7.00 -32.55 -15.69
N THR A 371 -7.11 -31.24 -15.63
CA THR A 371 -5.98 -30.30 -15.77
C THR A 371 -5.38 -30.06 -14.40
N PRO A 372 -4.08 -30.33 -14.19
CA PRO A 372 -3.43 -29.99 -12.93
C PRO A 372 -3.43 -28.49 -12.68
N PRO A 373 -3.55 -28.07 -11.41
CA PRO A 373 -3.42 -26.64 -11.06
C PRO A 373 -2.02 -26.12 -11.46
N PRO A 374 -1.88 -24.81 -11.64
CA PRO A 374 -0.59 -24.19 -11.90
C PRO A 374 0.40 -24.47 -10.76
N THR A 375 1.68 -24.65 -11.13
CA THR A 375 2.75 -24.80 -10.15
C THR A 375 2.87 -23.56 -9.28
N PRO A 376 2.80 -23.68 -7.94
CA PRO A 376 2.99 -22.55 -7.05
C PRO A 376 4.37 -21.93 -7.21
N VAL A 377 4.44 -20.60 -7.20
CA VAL A 377 5.68 -19.83 -7.23
C VAL A 377 5.94 -19.25 -5.84
N LEU A 378 7.05 -19.65 -5.23
CA LEU A 378 7.47 -19.09 -3.95
C LEU A 378 8.10 -17.72 -4.15
N VAL A 379 7.80 -16.80 -3.24
CA VAL A 379 8.61 -15.59 -3.11
C VAL A 379 9.95 -16.05 -2.55
N PRO A 380 11.08 -15.77 -3.21
CA PRO A 380 12.39 -16.10 -2.68
C PRO A 380 12.51 -15.59 -1.25
N VAL A 381 13.01 -16.41 -0.35
CA VAL A 381 13.24 -16.05 1.05
C VAL A 381 14.15 -14.83 1.08
N ALA A 382 13.53 -13.65 1.16
CA ALA A 382 14.27 -12.42 1.32
C ALA A 382 14.89 -12.42 2.72
N GLN A 383 15.96 -11.67 2.87
CA GLN A 383 16.76 -11.51 4.10
C GLN A 383 15.95 -11.19 5.39
N TRP A 384 14.63 -11.06 5.30
CA TRP A 384 13.73 -10.55 6.34
C TRP A 384 12.40 -11.31 6.42
N GLN A 385 12.38 -12.59 6.24
CA GLN A 385 11.16 -13.35 6.50
C GLN A 385 11.04 -13.65 8.00
N SER A 386 9.83 -13.38 8.52
CA SER A 386 9.45 -13.87 9.86
C SER A 386 9.70 -15.37 9.91
N PRO A 387 10.29 -15.89 11.00
CA PRO A 387 10.46 -17.32 11.14
C PRO A 387 9.10 -18.00 11.01
N ASN A 388 9.10 -19.20 10.45
CA ASN A 388 7.94 -20.07 10.33
C ASN A 388 6.95 -19.79 9.21
N MET A 389 7.30 -19.00 8.18
CA MET A 389 6.40 -18.83 7.05
C MET A 389 7.12 -18.78 5.70
N VAL A 390 6.40 -19.17 4.66
CA VAL A 390 6.79 -19.04 3.25
C VAL A 390 5.65 -18.41 2.49
N ILE A 391 5.95 -17.54 1.53
CA ILE A 391 4.94 -16.86 0.75
C ILE A 391 4.84 -17.47 -0.63
N VAL A 392 3.62 -17.89 -0.97
CA VAL A 392 3.28 -18.39 -2.31
C VAL A 392 2.72 -17.24 -3.11
N LYS A 393 3.48 -16.77 -4.10
CA LYS A 393 3.15 -15.61 -4.91
C LYS A 393 2.17 -15.92 -6.04
N GLU A 394 2.39 -17.01 -6.75
CA GLU A 394 1.65 -17.44 -7.93
C GLU A 394 1.31 -18.93 -7.83
N GLY A 395 0.44 -19.42 -8.70
CA GLY A 395 -0.02 -20.80 -8.67
C GLY A 395 -1.05 -21.05 -7.58
N ASN A 396 -1.77 -19.98 -7.17
CA ASN A 396 -2.81 -20.04 -6.14
C ASN A 396 -4.20 -20.23 -6.72
N GLU A 397 -4.34 -20.22 -8.03
CA GLU A 397 -5.61 -20.31 -8.74
C GLU A 397 -5.58 -21.47 -9.73
N ASP A 398 -6.63 -22.26 -9.68
CA ASP A 398 -6.96 -23.22 -10.72
C ASP A 398 -7.96 -22.60 -11.68
N ALA A 399 -7.79 -22.82 -12.99
CA ALA A 399 -8.67 -22.23 -13.99
C ALA A 399 -10.02 -22.94 -14.08
N ASP A 400 -10.05 -24.24 -13.78
CA ASP A 400 -11.23 -25.08 -14.01
C ASP A 400 -11.93 -25.48 -12.71
N THR A 401 -11.17 -25.65 -11.63
CA THR A 401 -11.71 -25.95 -10.29
C THR A 401 -11.02 -25.10 -9.21
N ALA A 402 -11.33 -25.32 -7.94
CA ALA A 402 -10.66 -24.63 -6.85
C ALA A 402 -9.47 -25.43 -6.35
N ILE A 403 -8.43 -24.74 -5.92
CA ILE A 403 -7.39 -25.34 -5.11
C ILE A 403 -7.94 -25.61 -3.71
N VAL A 404 -7.96 -26.87 -3.32
CA VAL A 404 -8.49 -27.34 -2.03
C VAL A 404 -7.41 -27.81 -1.08
N GLY A 405 -6.16 -27.87 -1.52
CA GLY A 405 -5.08 -28.36 -0.71
C GLY A 405 -3.70 -27.99 -1.23
N PHE A 406 -2.75 -28.11 -0.35
CA PHE A 406 -1.33 -28.05 -0.68
C PHE A 406 -0.60 -29.20 -0.04
N GLU A 407 0.41 -29.72 -0.73
CA GLU A 407 1.43 -30.55 -0.13
C GLU A 407 2.73 -29.77 -0.06
N ALA A 408 3.40 -29.83 1.07
CA ALA A 408 4.75 -29.32 1.24
C ALA A 408 5.75 -30.49 1.23
N GLN A 409 6.86 -30.31 0.57
CA GLN A 409 8.02 -31.21 0.65
C GLN A 409 9.11 -30.51 1.46
N ILE A 410 9.46 -31.07 2.61
CA ILE A 410 10.43 -30.53 3.55
C ILE A 410 11.55 -31.55 3.69
N ASP A 411 12.76 -31.21 3.22
CA ASP A 411 13.91 -32.13 3.16
C ASP A 411 13.56 -33.49 2.52
N GLY A 412 12.73 -33.45 1.47
CA GLY A 412 12.28 -34.67 0.75
C GLY A 412 11.06 -35.35 1.38
N ILE A 413 10.62 -34.99 2.56
CA ILE A 413 9.43 -35.54 3.24
C ILE A 413 8.18 -34.78 2.82
N VAL A 414 7.19 -35.50 2.27
CA VAL A 414 5.93 -34.88 1.84
C VAL A 414 4.93 -34.82 2.99
N LYS A 415 4.36 -33.65 3.22
CA LYS A 415 3.32 -33.40 4.23
C LYS A 415 2.14 -32.67 3.57
N THR A 416 0.92 -33.17 3.77
CA THR A 416 -0.28 -32.42 3.41
C THR A 416 -0.49 -31.28 4.41
N LEU A 417 -0.64 -30.06 3.90
CA LEU A 417 -0.89 -28.87 4.72
C LEU A 417 -2.36 -28.80 5.10
N LYS A 418 -2.64 -28.36 6.33
CA LYS A 418 -4.00 -28.08 6.79
C LYS A 418 -4.38 -26.64 6.41
N ALA A 419 -5.68 -26.32 6.38
CA ALA A 419 -6.15 -24.97 6.15
C ALA A 419 -5.61 -23.97 7.17
N SER A 420 -5.40 -24.39 8.44
CA SER A 420 -4.77 -23.58 9.49
C SER A 420 -3.30 -23.25 9.24
N ASP A 421 -2.63 -24.00 8.37
CA ASP A 421 -1.22 -23.80 8.03
C ASP A 421 -1.03 -22.81 6.88
N VAL A 422 -2.13 -22.38 6.25
CA VAL A 422 -2.11 -21.48 5.08
C VAL A 422 -3.03 -20.28 5.34
N ASP A 423 -2.44 -19.12 5.48
CA ASP A 423 -3.19 -17.86 5.56
C ASP A 423 -3.63 -17.39 4.17
N GLY A 424 -4.76 -16.72 4.10
CA GLY A 424 -5.36 -16.33 2.82
C GLY A 424 -5.94 -17.53 2.06
N TRP A 425 -6.09 -18.69 2.70
CA TRP A 425 -6.86 -19.78 2.16
C TRP A 425 -8.34 -19.45 2.23
N VAL A 426 -8.81 -18.80 1.22
CA VAL A 426 -10.24 -18.64 1.01
C VAL A 426 -10.57 -19.51 -0.19
N PRO A 427 -11.24 -20.64 -0.05
CA PRO A 427 -11.72 -21.41 -1.20
C PRO A 427 -12.69 -20.51 -1.91
N THR A 428 -12.40 -20.04 -3.26
CA THR A 428 -13.47 -19.23 -3.56
C THR A 428 -13.51 -18.44 -4.83
N TYR A 429 -14.73 -18.13 -5.23
CA TYR A 429 -15.18 -17.01 -6.02
C TYR A 429 -14.39 -15.70 -5.72
N LEU A 430 -13.78 -15.58 -4.53
CA LEU A 430 -12.84 -14.52 -4.17
C LEU A 430 -11.41 -14.79 -4.67
N SER A 431 -11.09 -15.98 -5.17
CA SER A 431 -9.74 -16.31 -5.63
C SER A 431 -9.29 -15.53 -6.87
N LEU A 432 -10.21 -14.87 -7.55
CA LEU A 432 -9.89 -13.89 -8.60
C LEU A 432 -9.10 -12.69 -8.05
N PHE A 433 -9.10 -12.48 -6.72
CA PHE A 433 -8.56 -11.29 -6.06
C PHE A 433 -7.73 -11.60 -4.81
N VAL A 434 -7.38 -12.86 -4.58
CA VAL A 434 -6.69 -13.26 -3.34
C VAL A 434 -5.25 -12.76 -3.35
N PRO A 435 -4.80 -12.06 -2.28
CA PRO A 435 -3.40 -11.75 -2.08
C PRO A 435 -2.55 -13.03 -1.97
N PRO A 436 -1.24 -12.94 -2.12
CA PRO A 436 -0.34 -14.08 -1.98
C PRO A 436 -0.62 -14.86 -0.69
N LYS A 437 -0.64 -16.18 -0.78
CA LYS A 437 -0.88 -17.05 0.39
C LYS A 437 0.37 -17.20 1.21
N THR A 438 0.20 -17.18 2.52
CA THR A 438 1.29 -17.44 3.48
C THR A 438 1.15 -18.84 4.05
N VAL A 439 2.20 -19.65 3.92
CA VAL A 439 2.27 -20.98 4.54
C VAL A 439 3.05 -20.87 5.84
N TYR A 440 2.44 -21.26 6.94
CA TYR A 440 3.07 -21.27 8.26
C TYR A 440 3.77 -22.59 8.52
N LEU A 441 5.01 -22.53 8.96
CA LEU A 441 5.86 -23.70 9.26
C LEU A 441 6.00 -23.90 10.78
N ARG A 442 4.90 -23.78 11.51
CA ARG A 442 4.87 -23.73 12.99
C ARG A 442 5.39 -25.00 13.66
N ASP A 443 5.22 -26.15 13.03
CA ASP A 443 5.57 -27.47 13.58
C ASP A 443 7.04 -27.85 13.36
N LEU A 444 7.82 -27.05 12.62
CA LEU A 444 9.21 -27.35 12.41
C LEU A 444 10.05 -26.91 13.61
N SER A 445 11.02 -27.74 14.00
CA SER A 445 12.04 -27.35 14.98
C SER A 445 12.98 -26.29 14.39
N GLU A 446 13.81 -25.72 15.23
CA GLU A 446 14.88 -24.82 14.74
C GLU A 446 15.83 -25.58 13.85
N GLY A 447 16.23 -24.95 12.74
CA GLY A 447 17.09 -25.54 11.74
C GLY A 447 16.94 -24.94 10.35
N SER A 448 17.70 -25.43 9.41
CA SER A 448 17.63 -25.06 7.99
C SER A 448 17.00 -26.19 7.20
N TYR A 449 16.02 -25.88 6.37
CA TYR A 449 15.21 -26.85 5.62
C TYR A 449 15.14 -26.46 4.16
N THR A 450 15.08 -27.48 3.29
CA THR A 450 14.72 -27.30 1.88
C THR A 450 13.21 -27.47 1.74
N PHE A 451 12.52 -26.43 1.27
CA PHE A 451 11.08 -26.39 1.17
C PHE A 451 10.62 -26.29 -0.29
N SER A 452 9.66 -27.12 -0.68
CA SER A 452 8.90 -27.01 -1.93
C SER A 452 7.43 -27.23 -1.64
N ILE A 453 6.55 -26.70 -2.50
CA ILE A 453 5.10 -26.84 -2.37
C ILE A 453 4.46 -27.19 -3.70
N ARG A 454 3.35 -27.92 -3.68
CA ARG A 454 2.46 -28.11 -4.82
C ARG A 454 1.00 -27.98 -4.42
N ALA A 455 0.19 -27.55 -5.37
CA ALA A 455 -1.25 -27.39 -5.20
C ALA A 455 -2.01 -28.67 -5.55
N ILE A 456 -3.19 -28.83 -4.92
CA ILE A 456 -4.16 -29.89 -5.19
C ILE A 456 -5.51 -29.22 -5.45
N ASP A 457 -6.15 -29.55 -6.58
CA ASP A 457 -7.49 -29.07 -6.90
C ASP A 457 -8.60 -29.97 -6.29
N MET A 458 -9.86 -29.61 -6.52
CA MET A 458 -11.01 -30.35 -6.03
C MET A 458 -11.19 -31.73 -6.69
N GLN A 459 -10.60 -31.97 -7.86
CA GLN A 459 -10.64 -33.24 -8.54
C GLN A 459 -9.47 -34.15 -8.14
N GLY A 460 -8.56 -33.64 -7.31
CA GLY A 460 -7.37 -34.38 -6.86
C GLY A 460 -6.18 -34.28 -7.81
N ASN A 461 -6.26 -33.48 -8.87
CA ASN A 461 -5.12 -33.24 -9.74
C ASN A 461 -4.07 -32.46 -8.96
N LYS A 462 -2.80 -32.78 -9.15
CA LYS A 462 -1.68 -32.17 -8.44
C LYS A 462 -0.78 -31.43 -9.41
N SER A 463 -0.39 -30.20 -9.04
CA SER A 463 0.61 -29.46 -9.79
C SER A 463 1.99 -30.11 -9.71
N GLU A 464 2.90 -29.65 -10.54
CA GLU A 464 4.32 -29.87 -10.33
C GLU A 464 4.78 -29.20 -9.02
N TRP A 465 5.92 -29.64 -8.49
CA TRP A 465 6.54 -29.02 -7.32
C TRP A 465 7.12 -27.64 -7.67
N SER A 466 6.96 -26.67 -6.77
CA SER A 466 7.68 -25.40 -6.87
C SER A 466 9.19 -25.61 -6.89
N LYS A 467 9.92 -24.61 -7.35
CA LYS A 467 11.37 -24.57 -7.12
C LYS A 467 11.63 -24.64 -5.62
N PRO A 468 12.63 -25.43 -5.17
CA PRO A 468 12.97 -25.51 -3.76
C PRO A 468 13.58 -24.19 -3.27
N GLU A 469 13.20 -23.79 -2.06
CA GLU A 469 13.75 -22.65 -1.34
C GLU A 469 14.36 -23.12 -0.02
N GLN A 470 15.43 -22.45 0.43
CA GLN A 470 16.03 -22.69 1.74
C GLN A 470 15.29 -21.84 2.77
N VAL A 471 14.77 -22.50 3.79
CA VAL A 471 14.02 -21.87 4.90
C VAL A 471 14.79 -22.11 6.20
N ILE A 472 15.05 -21.04 6.93
CA ILE A 472 15.65 -21.11 8.26
C ILE A 472 14.54 -20.88 9.29
N ILE A 473 14.38 -21.84 10.19
CA ILE A 473 13.49 -21.71 11.36
C ILE A 473 14.36 -21.34 12.56
N ASP A 474 14.19 -20.15 13.05
CA ASP A 474 14.85 -19.61 14.23
C ASP A 474 13.85 -18.78 15.04
N ARG A 475 13.70 -19.11 16.31
CA ARG A 475 12.78 -18.42 17.24
C ARG A 475 13.53 -17.70 18.34
N ALA A 476 14.84 -17.86 18.38
CA ALA A 476 15.68 -17.18 19.34
C ALA A 476 15.85 -15.71 18.99
N TYR A 477 15.91 -14.86 19.98
CA TYR A 477 16.24 -13.45 19.77
C TYR A 477 17.74 -13.27 19.80
N PRO A 478 18.29 -12.31 19.00
CA PRO A 478 19.70 -11.96 19.06
C PRO A 478 20.17 -11.63 20.48
N VAL A 479 21.37 -12.04 20.83
CA VAL A 479 22.03 -11.61 22.06
C VAL A 479 22.73 -10.30 21.81
N VAL A 480 22.39 -9.26 22.57
CA VAL A 480 22.92 -7.92 22.40
C VAL A 480 23.59 -7.43 23.68
N THR A 481 24.86 -7.07 23.57
CA THR A 481 25.67 -6.53 24.69
C THR A 481 26.43 -5.28 24.26
N ASN A 482 26.83 -4.45 25.23
CA ASN A 482 27.60 -3.23 24.99
C ASN A 482 29.09 -3.54 24.74
N ASN A 483 29.37 -4.24 23.62
CA ASN A 483 30.73 -4.61 23.22
C ASN A 483 31.05 -4.06 21.83
N PHE A 484 31.60 -2.88 21.78
CA PHE A 484 32.02 -2.17 20.56
C PHE A 484 33.53 -2.11 20.47
N VAL A 485 34.06 -2.20 19.26
CA VAL A 485 35.50 -2.12 18.98
C VAL A 485 35.75 -1.20 17.80
N LEU A 486 36.82 -0.42 17.89
CA LEU A 486 37.29 0.36 16.75
C LEU A 486 37.93 -0.61 15.74
N THR A 487 37.38 -0.64 14.52
CA THR A 487 37.85 -1.52 13.44
C THR A 487 38.61 -0.77 12.36
N GLY A 488 38.42 0.55 12.27
CA GLY A 488 39.10 1.41 11.31
C GLY A 488 39.00 2.88 11.72
N ALA A 489 39.93 3.68 11.24
CA ALA A 489 39.84 5.14 11.35
C ALA A 489 40.62 5.86 10.26
N THR A 490 40.04 6.99 9.85
CA THR A 490 40.73 8.07 9.15
C THR A 490 40.71 9.31 10.05
N THR A 491 41.33 10.40 9.65
CA THR A 491 41.25 11.64 10.43
C THR A 491 39.84 12.27 10.47
N ASN A 492 38.96 11.86 9.58
CA ASN A 492 37.60 12.40 9.45
C ASN A 492 36.52 11.44 9.95
N GLU A 493 36.80 10.13 9.94
CA GLU A 493 35.80 9.09 10.22
C GLU A 493 36.41 7.95 11.04
N LEU A 494 35.63 7.41 11.95
CA LEU A 494 35.94 6.21 12.72
C LEU A 494 34.97 5.11 12.31
N THR A 495 35.46 3.89 12.10
CA THR A 495 34.63 2.70 11.87
C THR A 495 34.60 1.87 13.15
N VAL A 496 33.42 1.68 13.71
CA VAL A 496 33.18 0.96 14.96
C VAL A 496 32.41 -0.31 14.64
N GLY A 497 32.97 -1.46 15.00
CA GLY A 497 32.30 -2.76 14.89
C GLY A 497 31.59 -3.11 16.21
N TRP A 498 30.40 -3.64 16.11
CA TRP A 498 29.61 -4.10 17.24
C TRP A 498 29.75 -5.62 17.42
N LYS A 499 30.71 -6.04 18.22
CA LYS A 499 30.94 -7.46 18.54
C LYS A 499 29.94 -8.03 19.55
N GLY A 500 29.20 -7.17 20.20
CA GLY A 500 28.19 -7.57 21.18
C GLY A 500 26.83 -7.95 20.57
N ALA A 501 26.63 -7.80 19.28
CA ALA A 501 25.45 -8.24 18.57
C ALA A 501 25.73 -9.62 17.93
N THR A 502 25.18 -10.68 18.50
CA THR A 502 25.40 -12.06 18.07
C THR A 502 24.09 -12.83 18.02
N ASP A 503 24.03 -13.81 17.16
CA ASP A 503 22.95 -14.76 17.08
C ASP A 503 23.51 -16.12 16.69
N ALA A 504 23.07 -17.18 17.38
CA ALA A 504 23.60 -18.54 17.21
C ALA A 504 22.84 -19.33 16.11
N GLY A 505 21.61 -18.95 15.83
CA GLY A 505 20.75 -19.60 14.86
C GLY A 505 20.92 -19.02 13.46
N ALA A 506 20.09 -18.05 13.10
CA ALA A 506 20.12 -17.43 11.77
C ALA A 506 21.30 -16.47 11.54
N GLY A 507 21.93 -15.99 12.61
CA GLY A 507 22.97 -14.97 12.60
C GLY A 507 22.41 -13.56 12.44
N ILE A 508 23.21 -12.54 12.75
CA ILE A 508 22.84 -11.13 12.62
C ILE A 508 22.89 -10.72 11.15
N CYS A 509 21.79 -10.18 10.64
CA CYS A 509 21.70 -9.68 9.28
C CYS A 509 21.55 -8.17 9.18
N GLN A 510 20.97 -7.51 10.19
CA GLN A 510 20.84 -6.07 10.17
C GLN A 510 20.92 -5.44 11.55
N VAL A 511 21.53 -4.29 11.58
CA VAL A 511 21.50 -3.40 12.72
C VAL A 511 21.16 -2.01 12.22
N ASN A 512 20.13 -1.40 12.80
CA ASN A 512 19.74 -0.03 12.53
C ASN A 512 19.95 0.81 13.78
N VAL A 513 20.31 2.06 13.61
CA VAL A 513 20.16 3.10 14.63
C VAL A 513 19.13 4.08 14.13
N VAL A 514 18.08 4.27 14.91
CA VAL A 514 16.94 5.10 14.52
C VAL A 514 16.79 6.29 15.45
N ASP A 515 16.31 7.38 14.94
CA ASP A 515 16.02 8.59 15.73
C ASP A 515 14.65 8.52 16.44
N GLU A 516 14.27 9.61 17.09
CA GLU A 516 13.03 9.71 17.86
C GLU A 516 11.78 9.60 16.96
N GLU A 517 11.87 9.98 15.69
CA GLU A 517 10.77 9.82 14.72
C GLU A 517 10.73 8.42 14.08
N GLY A 518 11.70 7.56 14.37
CA GLY A 518 11.78 6.19 13.83
C GLY A 518 12.44 6.10 12.46
N LEU A 519 13.18 7.13 12.05
CA LEU A 519 13.93 7.10 10.80
C LEU A 519 15.34 6.55 11.04
N ILE A 520 15.83 5.74 10.12
CA ILE A 520 17.17 5.14 10.22
C ILE A 520 18.23 6.21 9.97
N VAL A 521 19.02 6.51 10.99
CA VAL A 521 20.18 7.41 10.91
C VAL A 521 21.46 6.70 10.52
N GLN A 522 21.57 5.42 10.88
CA GLN A 522 22.62 4.51 10.44
C GLN A 522 22.12 3.09 10.30
N SER A 523 22.66 2.34 9.36
CA SER A 523 22.35 0.94 9.15
C SER A 523 23.59 0.15 8.79
N SER A 524 23.65 -1.09 9.26
CA SER A 524 24.66 -2.07 8.86
C SER A 524 23.98 -3.38 8.49
N SER A 525 24.23 -3.86 7.28
CA SER A 525 23.75 -5.16 6.76
C SER A 525 24.88 -6.18 6.59
N VAL A 526 26.00 -5.97 7.25
CA VAL A 526 27.13 -6.92 7.20
C VAL A 526 26.83 -8.08 8.15
N LYS A 527 26.61 -9.27 7.57
CA LYS A 527 26.23 -10.48 8.32
C LYS A 527 27.26 -10.80 9.41
N ASN A 528 26.77 -10.95 10.64
CA ASN A 528 27.56 -11.25 11.85
C ASN A 528 28.72 -10.29 12.18
N ALA A 529 28.79 -9.15 11.48
CA ALA A 529 29.85 -8.15 11.71
C ALA A 529 29.33 -6.72 11.51
N PRO A 530 28.27 -6.31 12.24
CA PRO A 530 27.71 -4.97 12.06
C PRO A 530 28.73 -3.88 12.40
N THR A 531 28.78 -2.86 11.55
CA THR A 531 29.72 -1.74 11.68
C THR A 531 29.01 -0.41 11.48
N PHE A 532 29.47 0.62 12.20
CA PHE A 532 29.02 2.00 12.04
C PHE A 532 30.17 2.91 11.64
N THR A 533 29.90 3.87 10.77
CA THR A 533 30.85 4.92 10.41
C THR A 533 30.45 6.22 11.12
N LEU A 534 31.32 6.73 11.95
CA LEU A 534 31.12 7.94 12.74
C LEU A 534 32.05 9.05 12.23
N LYS A 535 31.53 10.25 12.06
CA LYS A 535 32.38 11.42 11.87
C LYS A 535 33.13 11.70 13.17
N THR A 536 34.43 12.09 13.06
CA THR A 536 35.25 12.40 14.23
C THR A 536 34.67 13.59 15.01
N GLY A 537 34.49 13.40 16.31
CA GLY A 537 33.91 14.40 17.21
C GLY A 537 32.36 14.52 17.12
N VAL A 538 31.69 13.69 16.34
CA VAL A 538 30.24 13.67 16.24
C VAL A 538 29.71 12.42 16.92
N ALA A 539 28.74 12.59 17.84
CA ALA A 539 28.07 11.47 18.49
C ALA A 539 27.03 10.82 17.55
N LEU A 540 26.86 9.50 17.67
CA LEU A 540 25.72 8.76 17.15
C LEU A 540 24.84 8.41 18.34
N ALA A 541 23.60 8.87 18.33
CA ALA A 541 22.61 8.56 19.35
C ALA A 541 21.28 8.21 18.70
N GLY A 542 20.52 7.33 19.31
CA GLY A 542 19.22 6.87 18.84
C GLY A 542 18.87 5.52 19.45
N THR A 543 17.80 4.91 18.95
CA THR A 543 17.43 3.55 19.33
C THR A 543 18.09 2.56 18.37
N ALA A 544 18.93 1.67 18.91
CA ALA A 544 19.49 0.57 18.13
C ALA A 544 18.46 -0.55 18.00
N GLN A 545 18.35 -1.10 16.80
CA GLN A 545 17.55 -2.28 16.49
C GLN A 545 18.47 -3.32 15.85
N VAL A 546 18.56 -4.49 16.45
CA VAL A 546 19.40 -5.60 15.99
C VAL A 546 18.50 -6.73 15.56
N PHE A 547 18.59 -7.15 14.30
CA PHE A 547 17.81 -8.24 13.75
C PHE A 547 18.70 -9.39 13.29
N ASP A 548 18.26 -10.61 13.61
CA ASP A 548 18.77 -11.82 12.95
C ASP A 548 18.31 -11.93 11.49
N CYS A 549 18.73 -13.01 10.83
CA CYS A 549 18.39 -13.22 9.41
C CYS A 549 16.97 -13.78 9.16
N VAL A 550 16.18 -13.99 10.20
CA VAL A 550 14.77 -14.40 10.10
C VAL A 550 13.82 -13.38 10.72
N GLY A 551 14.34 -12.28 11.24
CA GLY A 551 13.57 -11.12 11.68
C GLY A 551 13.24 -11.07 13.16
N ASN A 552 13.78 -11.95 14.02
CA ASN A 552 13.73 -11.74 15.45
C ASN A 552 14.67 -10.59 15.80
N GLY A 553 14.27 -9.73 16.70
CA GLY A 553 15.08 -8.55 16.97
C GLY A 553 15.10 -8.11 18.43
N GLN A 554 16.10 -7.30 18.73
CA GLN A 554 16.18 -6.57 19.99
C GLN A 554 16.40 -5.09 19.74
N SER A 555 15.81 -4.26 20.59
CA SER A 555 15.86 -2.81 20.49
C SER A 555 16.24 -2.20 21.84
N GLY A 556 17.08 -1.18 21.82
CA GLY A 556 17.46 -0.42 23.01
C GLY A 556 18.17 0.88 22.68
N ASP A 557 18.17 1.82 23.61
CA ASP A 557 18.79 3.12 23.39
C ASP A 557 20.31 2.98 23.28
N LEU A 558 20.88 3.57 22.25
CA LEU A 558 22.30 3.55 21.95
C LEU A 558 22.85 4.97 21.88
N SER A 559 23.97 5.19 22.55
CA SER A 559 24.77 6.39 22.34
C SER A 559 26.24 5.99 22.17
N ILE A 560 26.85 6.49 21.11
CA ILE A 560 28.26 6.33 20.81
C ILE A 560 28.87 7.72 20.69
N THR A 561 29.73 8.07 21.62
CA THR A 561 30.54 9.30 21.56
C THR A 561 31.96 8.96 21.17
N ASN A 562 32.62 9.85 20.48
CA ASN A 562 33.99 9.66 20.07
C ASN A 562 34.83 10.92 20.23
N THR A 563 36.10 10.73 20.51
CA THR A 563 37.15 11.79 20.47
C THR A 563 38.28 11.32 19.58
N PHE A 564 38.84 12.22 18.82
CA PHE A 564 39.97 11.92 17.96
C PHE A 564 41.07 12.97 18.08
N ILE A 565 42.30 12.51 18.26
CA ILE A 565 43.49 13.37 18.27
C ILE A 565 44.35 13.00 17.06
N GLY A 566 44.28 13.78 16.00
CA GLY A 566 45.03 13.52 14.76
C GLY A 566 46.54 13.57 14.93
N ALA A 567 47.24 12.84 14.07
CA ALA A 567 48.70 12.76 14.05
C ALA A 567 49.39 14.12 13.97
N ALA A 568 48.76 15.10 13.34
CA ALA A 568 49.31 16.47 13.24
C ALA A 568 49.51 17.16 14.59
N LYS A 569 48.77 16.74 15.65
CA LYS A 569 48.87 17.27 17.02
C LYS A 569 49.97 16.59 17.84
N SER A 570 50.75 15.66 17.29
CA SER A 570 51.85 14.99 17.96
C SER A 570 53.13 15.82 17.94
N SER A 571 53.92 15.75 19.02
CA SER A 571 55.33 16.13 19.03
C SER A 571 56.16 15.03 18.36
N ARG A 572 57.07 15.37 17.45
CA ARG A 572 57.65 14.40 16.53
C ARG A 572 59.17 14.54 16.41
N THR A 573 59.85 13.40 16.24
CA THR A 573 61.27 13.36 15.81
C THR A 573 61.40 12.42 14.60
N GLY A 574 62.43 12.61 13.79
CA GLY A 574 62.58 11.88 12.54
C GLY A 574 61.93 12.61 11.34
N LYS A 575 61.95 11.96 10.18
CA LYS A 575 61.39 12.53 8.93
C LYS A 575 59.93 12.09 8.77
N TRP A 576 59.04 13.07 8.73
CA TRP A 576 57.62 12.86 8.56
C TRP A 576 57.12 13.57 7.31
N VAL A 577 56.27 12.94 6.54
CA VAL A 577 55.60 13.49 5.35
C VAL A 577 54.10 13.27 5.47
N ALA A 578 53.32 13.96 4.67
CA ALA A 578 51.86 13.68 4.58
C ALA A 578 51.62 12.23 4.14
N ALA A 579 50.68 11.56 4.78
CA ALA A 579 50.26 10.23 4.37
C ALA A 579 49.35 10.32 3.12
N PRO A 580 49.13 9.19 2.41
CA PRO A 580 48.13 9.15 1.34
C PRO A 580 46.76 9.67 1.79
N ALA A 581 46.02 10.33 0.92
CA ALA A 581 44.72 10.94 1.19
C ALA A 581 43.67 9.92 1.70
N SER A 582 43.84 8.65 1.38
CA SER A 582 42.99 7.55 1.88
C SER A 582 42.93 7.42 3.39
N PHE A 583 43.96 7.95 4.12
CA PHE A 583 43.99 7.96 5.58
C PHE A 583 43.41 9.25 6.19
N GLY A 584 42.97 10.19 5.36
CA GLY A 584 42.40 11.49 5.74
C GLY A 584 43.48 12.60 5.82
N THR A 585 43.03 13.83 5.76
CA THR A 585 43.86 15.03 5.80
C THR A 585 44.52 15.15 7.17
N GLY A 586 45.82 15.19 7.23
CA GLY A 586 46.62 15.33 8.49
C GLY A 586 47.12 14.02 9.07
N ALA A 587 46.86 12.86 8.45
CA ALA A 587 47.59 11.63 8.71
C ALA A 587 49.05 11.77 8.24
N LEU A 588 50.01 11.17 8.97
CA LEU A 588 51.43 11.37 8.74
C LEU A 588 52.16 10.05 8.52
N LYS A 589 53.03 10.00 7.53
CA LYS A 589 53.91 8.88 7.23
C LYS A 589 55.32 9.15 7.74
N CYS A 590 55.82 8.25 8.58
CA CYS A 590 57.20 8.18 8.98
C CYS A 590 58.09 7.65 7.84
N VAL A 591 59.21 8.29 7.57
CA VAL A 591 60.22 7.85 6.59
C VAL A 591 61.50 7.56 7.35
N GLY A 592 61.90 6.27 7.39
CA GLY A 592 62.98 5.78 8.24
C GLY A 592 62.57 5.65 9.70
N LYS A 593 63.44 5.92 10.66
CA LYS A 593 63.16 5.83 12.12
C LYS A 593 62.51 7.11 12.61
N CYS A 594 61.34 7.02 13.26
CA CYS A 594 60.64 8.18 13.81
C CYS A 594 60.07 7.90 15.20
N THR A 595 59.76 9.00 15.89
CA THR A 595 58.91 8.96 17.08
C THR A 595 57.79 9.99 16.97
N ALA A 596 56.65 9.70 17.56
CA ALA A 596 55.56 10.63 17.77
C ALA A 596 55.11 10.53 19.24
N SER A 597 54.77 11.65 19.85
CA SER A 597 54.31 11.71 21.25
C SER A 597 53.03 12.54 21.32
N ILE A 598 52.01 12.00 21.97
CA ILE A 598 50.70 12.64 22.20
C ILE A 598 50.38 12.53 23.69
N THR A 599 49.96 13.61 24.33
CA THR A 599 49.49 13.59 25.72
C THR A 599 47.98 13.37 25.78
N THR A 600 47.54 12.33 26.49
CA THR A 600 46.14 11.97 26.65
C THR A 600 45.86 11.33 28.00
N SER A 601 44.62 11.05 28.33
CA SER A 601 44.13 10.32 29.50
C SER A 601 42.98 9.39 29.13
N GLY A 602 42.67 8.43 29.97
CA GLY A 602 41.58 7.49 29.73
C GLY A 602 41.96 6.35 28.78
N LYS A 603 40.93 5.66 28.29
CA LYS A 603 41.04 4.59 27.28
C LYS A 603 41.05 5.19 25.89
N PHE A 604 41.94 4.70 25.03
CA PHE A 604 42.02 5.11 23.62
C PHE A 604 42.63 4.01 22.76
N ASP A 605 42.44 4.09 21.50
CA ASP A 605 43.10 3.30 20.46
C ASP A 605 44.18 4.13 19.76
N VAL A 606 45.38 3.60 19.64
CA VAL A 606 46.35 4.10 18.69
C VAL A 606 46.01 3.55 17.31
N VAL A 607 45.83 4.41 16.33
CA VAL A 607 45.45 4.03 14.96
C VAL A 607 46.63 4.21 14.02
N LEU A 608 47.08 3.11 13.43
CA LEU A 608 48.05 3.11 12.33
C LEU A 608 47.35 2.83 10.99
N GLY A 609 47.68 3.61 9.96
CA GLY A 609 47.21 3.35 8.60
C GLY A 609 48.01 2.24 7.92
N ALA A 610 49.29 2.14 8.24
CA ALA A 610 50.18 1.10 7.70
C ALA A 610 51.46 0.99 8.55
N GLY A 611 52.18 -0.12 8.41
CA GLY A 611 53.42 -0.40 9.10
C GLY A 611 53.20 -0.83 10.55
N SER A 612 54.27 -0.78 11.35
CA SER A 612 54.23 -1.14 12.78
C SER A 612 54.92 -0.10 13.65
N ALA A 613 54.41 0.06 14.87
CA ALA A 613 55.02 0.94 15.88
C ALA A 613 54.94 0.31 17.25
N THR A 614 55.96 0.61 18.07
CA THR A 614 55.98 0.28 19.49
C THR A 614 55.37 1.43 20.27
N VAL A 615 54.42 1.13 21.13
CA VAL A 615 53.72 2.10 21.97
C VAL A 615 54.26 2.03 23.39
N ALA A 616 54.64 3.18 23.94
CA ALA A 616 54.99 3.37 25.34
C ALA A 616 54.06 4.39 26.01
N VAL A 617 53.63 4.13 27.22
CA VAL A 617 52.76 4.98 28.02
C VAL A 617 53.48 5.38 29.29
N GLY A 618 53.64 6.70 29.53
CA GLY A 618 54.37 7.22 30.69
C GLY A 618 55.80 6.71 30.78
N GLY A 619 56.47 6.51 29.67
CA GLY A 619 57.85 6.05 29.58
C GLY A 619 58.02 4.51 29.59
N LYS A 620 56.99 3.73 29.85
CA LYS A 620 57.07 2.26 29.83
C LYS A 620 56.50 1.72 28.50
N THR A 621 57.27 0.86 27.82
CA THR A 621 56.81 0.15 26.63
C THR A 621 55.69 -0.79 26.98
N VAL A 622 54.56 -0.71 26.26
CA VAL A 622 53.39 -1.52 26.53
C VAL A 622 53.22 -2.62 25.46
N LYS A 623 53.26 -2.26 24.15
CA LYS A 623 52.97 -3.19 23.06
C LYS A 623 53.46 -2.66 21.73
N SER A 624 53.78 -3.56 20.81
CA SER A 624 53.88 -3.28 19.37
C SER A 624 52.57 -3.53 18.68
N ILE A 625 52.18 -2.65 17.75
CA ILE A 625 50.96 -2.70 17.00
C ILE A 625 51.22 -2.58 15.49
N THR A 626 50.36 -3.17 14.66
CA THR A 626 50.46 -3.10 13.19
C THR A 626 49.27 -2.40 12.54
N THR A 627 48.15 -2.27 13.25
CA THR A 627 46.91 -1.61 12.76
C THR A 627 46.33 -0.65 13.78
N SER A 628 45.71 -1.17 14.81
CA SER A 628 45.25 -0.40 15.97
C SER A 628 45.50 -1.18 17.25
N GLY A 629 45.53 -0.50 18.36
CA GLY A 629 45.72 -1.11 19.66
C GLY A 629 45.13 -0.24 20.75
N SER A 630 44.32 -0.89 21.62
CA SER A 630 43.67 -0.25 22.75
C SER A 630 44.63 -0.15 23.94
N PHE A 631 44.62 0.99 24.60
CA PHE A 631 45.45 1.31 25.76
C PHE A 631 44.65 2.08 26.81
N ASP A 632 44.96 1.86 28.07
CA ASP A 632 44.41 2.62 29.18
C ASP A 632 45.56 3.38 29.90
N VAL A 633 45.48 4.69 29.84
CA VAL A 633 46.47 5.53 30.55
C VAL A 633 46.04 5.94 31.96
N GLY A 634 44.78 5.56 32.32
CA GLY A 634 44.14 5.99 33.55
C GLY A 634 43.64 7.44 33.46
N SER A 635 43.13 7.97 34.58
CA SER A 635 42.50 9.31 34.61
C SER A 635 43.53 10.46 34.50
N ALA A 636 44.78 10.25 34.91
CA ALA A 636 45.82 11.26 34.81
C ALA A 636 46.41 11.34 33.39
N LYS A 637 46.64 12.55 32.88
CA LYS A 637 47.30 12.77 31.59
C LYS A 637 48.71 12.14 31.58
N LYS A 638 48.96 11.31 30.56
CA LYS A 638 50.30 10.71 30.33
C LYS A 638 50.69 10.91 28.86
N VAL A 639 51.99 10.86 28.64
CA VAL A 639 52.57 10.90 27.30
C VAL A 639 52.51 9.48 26.72
N VAL A 640 51.83 9.37 25.57
CA VAL A 640 51.82 8.17 24.73
C VAL A 640 52.86 8.40 23.63
N ARG A 641 53.92 7.59 23.64
CA ARG A 641 54.99 7.67 22.64
C ARG A 641 54.93 6.48 21.70
N LEU A 642 54.94 6.78 20.42
CA LEU A 642 55.07 5.78 19.37
C LEU A 642 56.46 5.84 18.79
N SER A 643 57.09 4.71 18.55
CA SER A 643 58.37 4.59 17.89
C SER A 643 58.37 3.44 16.89
N GLY A 644 58.97 3.64 15.74
CA GLY A 644 59.00 2.63 14.67
C GLY A 644 59.70 3.15 13.42
N SER A 645 59.65 2.34 12.39
CA SER A 645 60.20 2.69 11.06
C SER A 645 59.11 2.50 9.97
N ASN A 646 59.01 3.47 9.08
CA ASN A 646 58.15 3.41 7.91
C ASN A 646 56.67 3.07 8.21
N PHE A 647 56.10 3.70 9.19
CA PHE A 647 54.68 3.53 9.55
C PHE A 647 53.86 4.79 9.24
N VAL A 648 52.54 4.61 9.13
CA VAL A 648 51.59 5.71 8.98
C VAL A 648 50.81 5.86 10.30
N LEU A 649 50.92 7.05 10.93
CA LEU A 649 50.12 7.42 12.09
C LEU A 649 48.90 8.22 11.65
N VAL A 650 47.71 7.72 11.93
CA VAL A 650 46.42 8.42 11.72
C VAL A 650 46.12 9.27 12.96
N GLY A 651 46.16 8.69 14.16
CA GLY A 651 45.94 9.40 15.42
C GLY A 651 45.62 8.48 16.58
N LEU A 652 45.07 9.07 17.63
CA LEU A 652 44.47 8.40 18.77
C LEU A 652 42.97 8.61 18.75
N ALA A 653 42.21 7.52 18.88
CA ALA A 653 40.74 7.56 18.94
C ALA A 653 40.27 7.01 20.29
N SER A 654 39.23 7.58 20.84
CA SER A 654 38.48 7.02 21.97
C SER A 654 37.04 6.96 21.61
N VAL A 655 36.43 5.80 21.87
CA VAL A 655 35.00 5.57 21.67
C VAL A 655 34.38 5.15 23.00
N THR A 656 33.33 5.84 23.39
CA THR A 656 32.54 5.51 24.58
C THR A 656 31.11 5.18 24.14
N THR A 657 30.59 4.06 24.63
CA THR A 657 29.30 3.55 24.26
C THR A 657 28.42 3.31 25.47
N THR A 658 27.14 3.62 25.35
CA THR A 658 26.10 3.25 26.31
C THR A 658 25.00 2.54 25.56
N LEU A 659 24.49 1.47 26.15
CA LEU A 659 23.37 0.70 25.63
C LEU A 659 22.35 0.60 26.75
N GLY A 660 21.12 1.05 26.49
CA GLY A 660 20.01 1.01 27.44
C GLY A 660 19.34 -0.35 27.56
N TYR A 661 18.21 -0.38 28.24
CA TYR A 661 17.41 -1.60 28.41
C TYR A 661 16.95 -2.13 27.05
N LEU A 662 17.11 -3.42 26.85
CA LEU A 662 16.74 -4.11 25.63
C LEU A 662 15.28 -4.60 25.70
N ARG A 663 14.57 -4.45 24.58
CA ARG A 663 13.22 -4.98 24.38
C ARG A 663 13.22 -5.89 23.16
N GLU A 664 12.51 -7.00 23.28
CA GLU A 664 12.25 -7.87 22.14
C GLU A 664 11.34 -7.15 21.14
N ILE A 665 11.72 -7.25 19.87
CA ILE A 665 10.95 -6.73 18.74
C ILE A 665 10.88 -7.81 17.66
N ALA A 666 9.80 -7.83 16.91
CA ALA A 666 9.69 -8.69 15.74
C ALA A 666 9.80 -7.85 14.48
N SER A 667 10.41 -8.40 13.45
CA SER A 667 10.29 -7.81 12.10
C SER A 667 8.81 -7.86 11.68
N PRO A 668 8.26 -6.79 11.08
CA PRO A 668 6.90 -6.86 10.58
C PRO A 668 6.81 -7.93 9.49
N PRO A 669 5.64 -8.52 9.28
CA PRO A 669 5.42 -9.32 8.09
C PRO A 669 5.80 -8.46 6.87
N ALA A 670 6.60 -9.01 5.97
CA ALA A 670 7.01 -8.31 4.78
C ALA A 670 5.76 -7.89 4.00
N VAL A 671 5.52 -6.60 3.89
CA VAL A 671 4.49 -6.08 2.98
C VAL A 671 4.98 -6.40 1.57
N ILE A 672 4.26 -7.28 0.89
CA ILE A 672 4.65 -7.74 -0.43
C ILE A 672 4.24 -6.66 -1.43
N ASP A 673 5.22 -5.97 -1.91
CA ASP A 673 5.04 -5.08 -3.04
C ASP A 673 4.99 -5.91 -4.33
N THR A 674 3.80 -6.24 -4.77
CA THR A 674 3.59 -7.05 -5.98
C THR A 674 4.10 -6.37 -7.26
N SER A 675 4.26 -5.04 -7.26
CA SER A 675 4.81 -4.32 -8.41
C SER A 675 6.27 -4.70 -8.69
N LEU A 676 7.00 -5.22 -7.70
CA LEU A 676 8.39 -5.69 -7.83
C LEU A 676 8.55 -6.93 -8.70
N THR A 677 7.46 -7.57 -9.10
CA THR A 677 7.48 -8.66 -10.09
C THR A 677 7.88 -8.17 -11.47
N ASN A 678 7.66 -6.91 -11.76
CA ASN A 678 8.13 -6.25 -12.96
C ASN A 678 9.62 -5.86 -12.78
N GLU A 679 10.50 -6.36 -13.66
CA GLU A 679 11.94 -6.13 -13.57
C GLU A 679 12.31 -4.62 -13.59
N LYS A 680 11.57 -3.82 -14.35
CA LYS A 680 11.79 -2.38 -14.43
C LYS A 680 11.44 -1.71 -13.09
N GLN A 681 10.29 -2.09 -12.51
CA GLN A 681 9.88 -1.57 -11.20
C GLN A 681 10.84 -2.03 -10.09
N ALA A 682 11.34 -3.24 -10.15
CA ALA A 682 12.34 -3.75 -9.21
C ALA A 682 13.67 -2.97 -9.29
N LYS A 683 14.08 -2.53 -10.48
CA LYS A 683 15.25 -1.65 -10.65
C LYS A 683 15.01 -0.27 -10.03
N LEU A 684 13.87 0.35 -10.31
CA LEU A 684 13.54 1.67 -9.75
C LEU A 684 13.39 1.62 -8.22
N ALA A 685 12.84 0.55 -7.66
CA ALA A 685 12.67 0.36 -6.23
C ALA A 685 13.99 0.42 -5.44
N LYS A 686 15.11 0.08 -6.06
CA LYS A 686 16.44 0.16 -5.44
C LYS A 686 16.90 1.61 -5.22
N LEU A 687 16.32 2.56 -5.92
CA LEU A 687 16.75 3.96 -5.95
C LEU A 687 15.93 4.86 -5.03
N GLY A 688 14.68 4.49 -4.71
CA GLY A 688 13.80 5.21 -3.80
C GLY A 688 13.83 4.69 -2.36
N PHE A 689 12.78 5.02 -1.60
CA PHE A 689 12.55 4.45 -0.28
C PHE A 689 12.33 2.94 -0.37
N ARG A 690 12.89 2.25 0.60
CA ARG A 690 12.75 0.80 0.81
C ARG A 690 12.16 0.57 2.20
N ALA A 691 11.48 -0.52 2.42
CA ALA A 691 11.04 -0.91 3.75
C ALA A 691 12.19 -0.93 4.77
N THR A 692 13.40 -1.28 4.32
CA THR A 692 14.62 -1.30 5.15
C THR A 692 15.18 0.08 5.51
N ASP A 693 14.62 1.17 5.01
CA ASP A 693 15.00 2.53 5.39
C ASP A 693 14.24 3.03 6.62
N PHE A 694 13.24 2.27 7.05
CA PHE A 694 12.31 2.63 8.11
C PHE A 694 12.20 1.52 9.14
N THR A 695 11.68 1.88 10.33
CA THR A 695 11.30 0.89 11.32
C THR A 695 10.02 0.15 10.90
N GLN A 696 9.71 -0.92 11.62
CA GLN A 696 8.55 -1.78 11.37
C GLN A 696 7.20 -1.07 11.45
N GLU A 697 7.13 0.05 12.15
CA GLU A 697 5.90 0.83 12.29
C GLU A 697 5.55 1.60 11.00
N TRP A 698 6.50 1.64 10.06
CA TRP A 698 6.32 2.27 8.77
C TRP A 698 5.99 1.24 7.69
N SER A 699 5.02 1.54 6.88
CA SER A 699 4.74 0.83 5.63
C SER A 699 5.27 1.65 4.46
N VAL A 700 6.08 1.03 3.59
CA VAL A 700 6.55 1.65 2.34
C VAL A 700 5.84 0.99 1.19
N LEU A 701 4.90 1.70 0.60
CA LEU A 701 3.98 1.17 -0.41
C LEU A 701 4.02 2.02 -1.69
N PRO A 702 3.84 1.41 -2.88
CA PRO A 702 3.57 2.20 -4.07
C PRO A 702 2.37 3.12 -3.86
N MET A 703 2.49 4.37 -4.27
CA MET A 703 1.37 5.28 -4.35
C MET A 703 0.38 4.78 -5.41
N ALA A 704 -0.90 5.01 -5.23
CA ALA A 704 -1.89 4.75 -6.28
C ALA A 704 -1.47 5.54 -7.55
N GLY A 705 -1.43 4.85 -8.71
CA GLY A 705 -0.88 5.44 -9.94
C GLY A 705 0.65 5.65 -9.96
N GLY A 706 1.35 5.44 -8.85
CA GLY A 706 2.78 5.72 -8.71
C GLY A 706 3.72 4.87 -9.56
N THR A 707 3.23 3.80 -10.18
CA THR A 707 3.99 2.95 -11.11
C THR A 707 3.59 3.15 -12.57
N THR A 708 2.74 4.12 -12.85
CA THR A 708 2.27 4.48 -14.19
C THR A 708 2.83 5.84 -14.63
N LEU A 709 2.67 6.20 -15.88
CA LEU A 709 3.08 7.49 -16.45
C LEU A 709 1.92 8.48 -16.56
N VAL A 710 0.76 8.15 -16.04
CA VAL A 710 -0.47 8.97 -16.12
C VAL A 710 -0.31 10.25 -15.32
N ASP A 711 0.11 10.13 -14.06
CA ASP A 711 0.28 11.28 -13.19
C ASP A 711 1.60 12.00 -13.45
N PRO A 712 1.63 13.33 -13.34
CA PRO A 712 2.88 14.08 -13.49
C PRO A 712 3.87 13.75 -12.38
N SER A 713 5.16 13.77 -12.70
CA SER A 713 6.26 13.59 -11.76
C SER A 713 6.84 14.92 -11.29
N LEU A 714 6.76 15.95 -12.11
CA LEU A 714 7.20 17.29 -11.77
C LEU A 714 5.96 18.15 -11.54
N ASP A 715 5.68 18.46 -10.27
CA ASP A 715 4.48 19.18 -9.85
C ASP A 715 4.76 20.47 -9.05
N LEU A 716 6.01 20.91 -9.00
CA LEU A 716 6.38 22.11 -8.25
C LEU A 716 5.62 23.33 -8.72
N CYS A 717 4.95 24.02 -7.79
CA CYS A 717 4.22 25.26 -8.05
C CYS A 717 3.18 25.15 -9.17
N ASN A 718 2.52 24.01 -9.32
CA ASN A 718 1.54 23.74 -10.36
C ASN A 718 2.07 24.05 -11.78
N GLY A 719 3.37 23.88 -11.97
CA GLY A 719 4.04 24.12 -13.25
C GLY A 719 3.63 23.09 -14.30
N LYS A 720 3.69 23.51 -15.58
CA LYS A 720 3.53 22.60 -16.70
C LYS A 720 4.91 22.23 -17.22
N PHE A 721 5.13 20.94 -17.40
CA PHE A 721 6.43 20.40 -17.81
C PHE A 721 6.27 19.61 -19.11
N ASP A 722 6.86 20.10 -20.19
CA ASP A 722 6.79 19.44 -21.50
C ASP A 722 7.57 18.11 -21.50
N SER A 723 8.57 17.99 -20.62
CA SER A 723 9.39 16.79 -20.46
C SER A 723 8.65 15.59 -19.84
N GLU A 724 7.46 15.78 -19.28
CA GLU A 724 6.64 14.69 -18.73
C GLU A 724 6.34 13.62 -19.80
N ARG A 725 6.16 13.99 -21.06
CA ARG A 725 5.94 13.06 -22.18
C ARG A 725 7.14 12.17 -22.51
N ASP A 726 8.34 12.55 -22.06
CA ASP A 726 9.60 11.84 -22.35
C ASP A 726 9.95 10.81 -21.25
N ARG A 727 9.10 10.62 -20.25
CA ARG A 727 9.25 9.59 -19.23
C ARG A 727 9.00 8.21 -19.83
N THR A 728 9.77 7.22 -19.40
CA THR A 728 9.64 5.84 -19.85
C THR A 728 9.27 4.89 -18.72
N GLU A 729 9.66 5.22 -17.49
CA GLU A 729 9.38 4.44 -16.29
C GLU A 729 9.22 5.39 -15.10
N ARG A 730 8.31 5.05 -14.20
CA ARG A 730 8.04 5.82 -12.98
C ARG A 730 7.80 4.87 -11.82
N ARG A 731 8.28 5.26 -10.65
CA ARG A 731 7.95 4.62 -9.39
C ARG A 731 7.91 5.65 -8.28
N GLN A 732 6.74 5.86 -7.71
CA GLN A 732 6.53 6.68 -6.52
C GLN A 732 6.04 5.81 -5.37
N VAL A 733 6.65 5.95 -4.21
CA VAL A 733 6.30 5.22 -2.99
C VAL A 733 6.05 6.18 -1.85
N LEU A 734 5.09 5.83 -1.00
CA LEU A 734 4.77 6.51 0.25
C LEU A 734 5.37 5.76 1.42
N ALA A 735 5.93 6.47 2.38
CA ALA A 735 6.22 5.95 3.69
C ALA A 735 5.12 6.41 4.67
N LEU A 736 4.39 5.47 5.23
CA LEU A 736 3.21 5.68 6.06
C LEU A 736 3.43 5.09 7.45
N LYS A 737 3.07 5.84 8.48
CA LYS A 737 3.06 5.41 9.88
C LYS A 737 1.88 6.04 10.58
N GLU A 738 1.16 5.28 11.40
CA GLU A 738 0.10 5.83 12.25
C GLU A 738 0.66 6.85 13.24
N GLY A 739 0.02 8.01 13.36
CA GLY A 739 0.50 9.10 14.20
C GLY A 739 1.76 9.81 13.68
N SER A 740 2.14 9.59 12.42
CA SER A 740 3.27 10.30 11.79
C SER A 740 3.03 11.82 11.80
N PRO A 741 4.08 12.62 12.09
CA PRO A 741 3.98 14.07 11.95
C PRO A 741 3.97 14.55 10.48
N PHE A 742 4.24 13.63 9.54
CA PHE A 742 4.31 13.96 8.12
C PHE A 742 2.95 13.77 7.47
N ALA A 743 2.44 14.82 6.86
CA ALA A 743 1.25 14.75 6.02
C ALA A 743 1.53 14.00 4.70
N PHE A 744 2.80 14.07 4.24
CA PHE A 744 3.26 13.36 3.04
C PHE A 744 4.75 13.09 3.16
N LEU A 745 5.14 11.84 3.01
CA LEU A 745 6.52 11.40 2.97
C LEU A 745 6.70 10.41 1.82
N SER A 746 7.42 10.80 0.80
CA SER A 746 7.47 10.07 -0.46
C SER A 746 8.84 10.16 -1.14
N THR A 747 9.18 9.13 -1.88
CA THR A 747 10.21 9.22 -2.91
C THR A 747 9.64 8.82 -4.26
N GLU A 748 10.14 9.49 -5.29
CA GLU A 748 9.78 9.21 -6.68
C GLU A 748 11.03 9.00 -7.51
N VAL A 749 11.04 7.97 -8.33
CA VAL A 749 12.12 7.67 -9.26
C VAL A 749 11.54 7.58 -10.66
N VAL A 750 12.10 8.37 -11.56
CA VAL A 750 11.63 8.46 -12.95
C VAL A 750 12.78 8.23 -13.90
N LYS A 751 12.55 7.42 -14.90
CA LYS A 751 13.48 7.23 -16.01
C LYS A 751 12.94 7.96 -17.24
N TYR A 752 13.79 8.75 -17.85
CA TYR A 752 13.52 9.44 -19.11
C TYR A 752 14.06 8.64 -20.31
N SER A 753 13.57 8.95 -21.49
CA SER A 753 13.99 8.32 -22.75
C SER A 753 15.46 8.56 -23.10
N SER A 754 16.06 9.60 -22.55
CA SER A 754 17.47 9.95 -22.75
C SER A 754 18.00 10.89 -21.66
N VAL A 755 19.33 11.03 -21.58
CA VAL A 755 19.99 12.03 -20.74
C VAL A 755 19.58 13.45 -21.14
N ALA A 756 19.37 13.71 -22.42
CA ALA A 756 18.92 15.01 -22.91
C ALA A 756 17.50 15.34 -22.40
N ALA A 757 16.58 14.35 -22.40
CA ALA A 757 15.23 14.50 -21.87
C ALA A 757 15.24 14.79 -20.36
N ALA A 758 16.03 14.05 -19.58
CA ALA A 758 16.21 14.32 -18.15
C ALA A 758 16.82 15.70 -17.87
N THR A 759 17.76 16.15 -18.71
CA THR A 759 18.34 17.49 -18.62
C THR A 759 17.31 18.58 -18.96
N ALA A 760 16.42 18.33 -19.93
CA ALA A 760 15.32 19.24 -20.24
C ALA A 760 14.35 19.36 -19.05
N ALA A 761 13.95 18.24 -18.45
CA ALA A 761 13.12 18.19 -17.26
C ALA A 761 13.72 19.00 -16.09
N GLN A 762 15.00 18.85 -15.85
CA GLN A 762 15.72 19.61 -14.82
C GLN A 762 15.72 21.12 -15.11
N LYS A 763 15.94 21.53 -16.36
CA LYS A 763 15.91 22.96 -16.76
C LYS A 763 14.50 23.55 -16.61
N GLU A 764 13.47 22.81 -16.97
CA GLU A 764 12.07 23.22 -16.79
C GLU A 764 11.77 23.40 -15.29
N LEU A 765 12.19 22.47 -14.44
CA LEU A 765 12.01 22.57 -13.00
C LEU A 765 12.71 23.80 -12.41
N VAL A 766 13.95 24.09 -12.81
CA VAL A 766 14.68 25.30 -12.40
C VAL A 766 13.92 26.56 -12.83
N LYS A 767 13.40 26.59 -14.05
CA LYS A 767 12.64 27.73 -14.59
C LYS A 767 11.33 27.94 -13.79
N VAL A 768 10.58 26.85 -13.53
CA VAL A 768 9.33 26.92 -12.76
C VAL A 768 9.61 27.38 -11.34
N MET A 769 10.66 26.85 -10.69
CA MET A 769 11.03 27.28 -9.34
C MET A 769 11.39 28.77 -9.30
N ALA A 770 12.19 29.26 -10.25
CA ALA A 770 12.57 30.66 -10.31
C ALA A 770 11.34 31.59 -10.51
N GLN A 771 10.42 31.20 -11.39
CA GLN A 771 9.17 31.94 -11.57
C GLN A 771 8.31 31.94 -10.33
N CYS A 772 8.15 30.78 -9.69
CA CYS A 772 7.39 30.64 -8.46
C CYS A 772 7.95 31.50 -7.30
N GLN A 773 9.27 31.64 -7.23
CA GLN A 773 9.93 32.54 -6.27
C GLN A 773 9.63 34.02 -6.55
N ILE A 774 9.62 34.41 -7.83
CA ILE A 774 9.27 35.78 -8.24
C ILE A 774 7.81 36.07 -7.91
N ASP A 775 6.91 35.17 -8.22
CA ASP A 775 5.46 35.28 -8.03
C ASP A 775 5.03 35.03 -6.57
N LYS A 776 5.96 34.60 -5.73
CA LYS A 776 5.73 34.20 -4.32
C LYS A 776 4.67 33.09 -4.18
N GLY A 777 4.61 32.19 -5.14
CA GLY A 777 3.64 31.11 -5.19
C GLY A 777 3.11 30.87 -6.60
N TYR A 778 1.97 30.23 -6.68
CA TYR A 778 1.29 30.01 -7.94
C TYR A 778 -0.20 30.31 -7.83
N LYS A 779 -0.85 30.55 -8.96
CA LYS A 779 -2.30 30.66 -9.02
C LYS A 779 -2.89 29.27 -9.25
N ASP A 780 -3.80 28.89 -8.37
CA ASP A 780 -4.55 27.64 -8.52
C ASP A 780 -5.52 27.72 -9.73
N THR A 781 -6.28 26.68 -9.96
CA THR A 781 -7.28 26.61 -11.05
C THR A 781 -8.36 27.67 -10.93
N THR A 782 -8.52 28.29 -9.75
CA THR A 782 -9.48 29.34 -9.46
C THR A 782 -8.92 30.75 -9.68
N GLY A 783 -7.62 30.86 -9.92
CA GLY A 783 -6.89 32.12 -10.00
C GLY A 783 -6.46 32.68 -8.64
N THR A 784 -6.74 31.94 -7.54
CA THR A 784 -6.32 32.31 -6.19
C THR A 784 -4.84 32.02 -6.02
N LEU A 785 -4.11 32.97 -5.44
CA LEU A 785 -2.69 32.76 -5.14
C LEU A 785 -2.55 31.75 -3.99
N VAL A 786 -1.82 30.69 -4.24
CA VAL A 786 -1.29 29.77 -3.21
C VAL A 786 0.12 30.23 -2.89
N PRO A 787 0.33 30.91 -1.76
CA PRO A 787 1.63 31.51 -1.45
C PRO A 787 2.67 30.45 -1.08
N TYR A 788 3.90 30.67 -1.54
CA TYR A 788 5.10 29.93 -1.16
C TYR A 788 6.10 30.88 -0.49
N ASP A 789 6.36 30.66 0.78
CA ASP A 789 7.43 31.35 1.50
C ASP A 789 8.69 30.49 1.46
N PHE A 790 9.53 30.75 0.45
CA PHE A 790 10.77 30.01 0.26
C PHE A 790 11.81 30.34 1.33
N LYS A 791 12.42 29.31 1.89
CA LYS A 791 13.48 29.42 2.89
C LYS A 791 14.81 29.04 2.28
N VAL A 792 15.88 29.68 2.71
CA VAL A 792 17.23 29.38 2.25
C VAL A 792 17.72 28.09 2.91
N LEU A 793 18.10 27.11 2.08
CA LEU A 793 18.77 25.89 2.56
C LEU A 793 20.25 26.17 2.82
N LYS A 794 20.67 25.94 4.07
CA LYS A 794 22.05 26.10 4.51
C LYS A 794 22.76 24.75 4.64
N ASN A 795 24.08 24.76 4.57
CA ASN A 795 24.92 23.59 4.85
C ASN A 795 24.57 22.33 4.04
N ILE A 796 24.30 22.50 2.73
CA ILE A 796 24.01 21.39 1.84
C ILE A 796 25.21 20.43 1.80
N PRO A 797 25.03 19.13 2.15
CA PRO A 797 26.14 18.17 2.20
C PRO A 797 26.79 17.92 0.84
N THR A 798 28.07 17.63 0.82
CA THR A 798 28.82 17.30 -0.40
C THR A 798 28.45 15.97 -1.04
N GLY A 799 27.73 15.10 -0.30
CA GLY A 799 27.32 13.77 -0.80
C GLY A 799 26.05 13.76 -1.68
N VAL A 800 25.36 14.89 -1.85
CA VAL A 800 24.27 15.02 -2.83
C VAL A 800 24.82 15.22 -4.25
N VAL A 801 23.98 15.10 -5.28
CA VAL A 801 24.43 15.35 -6.66
C VAL A 801 24.90 16.80 -6.84
N ALA A 802 25.74 17.05 -7.87
CA ALA A 802 26.29 18.36 -8.15
C ALA A 802 25.18 19.42 -8.30
N GLU A 803 25.50 20.68 -7.98
CA GLU A 803 24.54 21.80 -7.97
C GLU A 803 23.80 21.96 -9.28
N GLY A 804 24.50 21.82 -10.43
CA GLY A 804 23.88 21.89 -11.75
C GLY A 804 22.92 20.74 -12.09
N ASN A 805 22.81 19.73 -11.23
CA ASN A 805 21.97 18.54 -11.44
C ASN A 805 20.96 18.34 -10.31
N ARG A 806 20.67 19.37 -9.55
CA ARG A 806 19.69 19.28 -8.45
C ARG A 806 18.84 20.54 -8.33
N VAL A 807 17.63 20.36 -7.81
CA VAL A 807 16.78 21.47 -7.35
C VAL A 807 16.28 21.10 -5.94
N PHE A 808 16.62 21.93 -4.97
CA PHE A 808 16.19 21.72 -3.58
C PHE A 808 15.28 22.85 -3.15
N VAL A 809 14.16 22.46 -2.56
CA VAL A 809 13.10 23.36 -2.10
C VAL A 809 12.92 23.22 -0.60
N HIS A 810 12.90 24.35 0.09
CA HIS A 810 12.36 24.48 1.43
C HIS A 810 11.37 25.64 1.40
N ALA A 811 10.10 25.37 1.60
CA ALA A 811 9.07 26.39 1.54
C ALA A 811 7.97 26.15 2.58
N ILE A 812 7.32 27.23 3.00
CA ILE A 812 6.04 27.15 3.71
C ILE A 812 4.98 27.49 2.67
N ILE A 813 4.04 26.56 2.49
CA ILE A 813 2.90 26.71 1.58
C ILE A 813 1.70 27.08 2.43
N ASP A 814 1.08 28.21 2.14
CA ASP A 814 -0.11 28.66 2.84
C ASP A 814 -1.34 28.50 1.92
N THR A 815 -2.15 27.50 2.21
CA THR A 815 -3.40 27.26 1.47
C THR A 815 -4.60 28.01 2.04
N GLY A 816 -4.38 28.92 2.99
CA GLY A 816 -5.43 29.71 3.67
C GLY A 816 -6.13 28.98 4.81
N GLU A 817 -6.07 27.64 4.84
CA GLU A 817 -6.67 26.82 5.92
C GLU A 817 -5.61 26.23 6.85
N GLN A 818 -4.45 25.86 6.32
CA GLN A 818 -3.30 25.36 7.09
C GLN A 818 -2.00 25.62 6.34
N ALA A 819 -1.07 26.31 7.00
CA ALA A 819 0.30 26.39 6.52
C ALA A 819 0.94 25.00 6.58
N ARG A 820 1.62 24.60 5.50
CA ARG A 820 2.37 23.34 5.41
C ARG A 820 3.82 23.60 5.06
N SER A 821 4.73 22.96 5.74
CA SER A 821 6.15 23.00 5.40
C SER A 821 6.51 21.90 4.43
N LEU A 822 7.15 22.28 3.33
CA LEU A 822 7.63 21.40 2.27
C LEU A 822 9.15 21.36 2.24
N LEU A 823 9.71 20.16 2.20
CA LEU A 823 11.06 19.90 1.70
C LEU A 823 10.96 19.04 0.45
N GLY A 824 11.50 19.53 -0.65
CA GLY A 824 11.58 18.81 -1.93
C GLY A 824 13.02 18.73 -2.40
N PHE A 825 13.51 17.52 -2.64
CA PHE A 825 14.88 17.29 -3.07
C PHE A 825 14.88 16.56 -4.41
N TYR A 826 14.99 17.30 -5.51
CA TYR A 826 15.02 16.79 -6.87
C TYR A 826 16.47 16.60 -7.29
N GLN A 827 16.86 15.38 -7.65
CA GLN A 827 18.22 15.01 -8.01
C GLN A 827 18.25 14.24 -9.35
N PHE A 828 19.12 14.63 -10.26
CA PHE A 828 19.24 14.07 -11.59
C PHE A 828 20.61 13.42 -11.78
N SER A 829 20.66 12.22 -12.37
CA SER A 829 21.90 11.54 -12.76
C SER A 829 21.67 10.73 -14.02
N GLY A 830 22.36 11.10 -15.10
CA GLY A 830 22.15 10.49 -16.40
C GLY A 830 20.70 10.70 -16.88
N ASP A 831 20.03 9.64 -17.24
CA ASP A 831 18.63 9.60 -17.70
C ASP A 831 17.59 9.45 -16.59
N THR A 832 18.00 9.54 -15.33
CA THR A 832 17.15 9.21 -14.19
C THR A 832 17.04 10.38 -13.22
N PHE A 833 15.85 10.61 -12.74
CA PHE A 833 15.49 11.55 -11.69
C PHE A 833 15.11 10.81 -10.41
N SER A 834 15.52 11.35 -9.26
CA SER A 834 15.07 10.91 -7.94
C SER A 834 14.56 12.10 -7.14
N GLY A 835 13.29 12.08 -6.75
CA GLY A 835 12.63 13.04 -5.87
C GLY A 835 12.47 12.49 -4.46
N LEU A 836 12.66 13.34 -3.45
CA LEU A 836 12.32 13.09 -2.06
C LEU A 836 11.43 14.24 -1.58
N TYR A 837 10.26 13.93 -1.09
CA TYR A 837 9.24 14.90 -0.69
C TYR A 837 8.85 14.68 0.76
N VAL A 838 8.94 15.73 1.57
CA VAL A 838 8.55 15.73 2.97
C VAL A 838 7.63 16.90 3.24
N LEU A 839 6.40 16.62 3.63
CA LEU A 839 5.39 17.62 3.93
C LEU A 839 4.86 17.41 5.35
N LYS A 840 4.80 18.46 6.14
CA LYS A 840 4.17 18.44 7.47
C LYS A 840 3.49 19.78 7.79
N SER A 841 2.62 19.77 8.79
CA SER A 841 1.87 20.99 9.19
C SER A 841 2.76 22.05 9.84
N GLU A 842 3.78 21.63 10.59
CA GLU A 842 4.66 22.50 11.35
C GLU A 842 5.90 22.89 10.56
N ALA A 843 6.50 24.04 10.87
CA ALA A 843 7.76 24.45 10.26
C ALA A 843 8.90 23.47 10.60
N PHE A 844 9.79 23.23 9.63
CA PHE A 844 10.98 22.43 9.87
C PHE A 844 12.00 23.24 10.67
N THR A 845 12.58 22.64 11.71
CA THR A 845 13.76 23.17 12.39
C THR A 845 15.01 22.96 11.51
N ASP A 846 16.07 23.75 11.75
CA ASP A 846 17.34 23.58 11.04
C ASP A 846 17.94 22.16 11.22
N ALA A 847 17.73 21.54 12.38
CA ALA A 847 18.16 20.16 12.65
C ALA A 847 17.39 19.15 11.78
N GLN A 848 16.08 19.33 11.65
CA GLN A 848 15.25 18.47 10.79
C GLN A 848 15.58 18.66 9.31
N VAL A 849 15.83 19.90 8.87
CA VAL A 849 16.31 20.16 7.51
C VAL A 849 17.62 19.46 7.24
N ALA A 850 18.59 19.56 8.18
CA ALA A 850 19.88 18.88 8.05
C ALA A 850 19.74 17.34 8.00
N LYS A 851 18.81 16.78 8.78
CA LYS A 851 18.47 15.36 8.74
C LYS A 851 17.96 14.94 7.34
N TRP A 852 17.00 15.66 6.78
CA TRP A 852 16.44 15.33 5.48
C TRP A 852 17.45 15.54 4.33
N LEU A 853 18.37 16.48 4.48
CA LEU A 853 19.50 16.61 3.57
C LEU A 853 20.42 15.37 3.61
N ASN A 854 20.61 14.72 4.78
CA ASN A 854 21.35 13.45 4.86
C ASN A 854 20.60 12.28 4.22
N VAL A 855 19.26 12.27 4.31
CA VAL A 855 18.43 11.30 3.57
C VAL A 855 18.59 11.54 2.05
N ALA A 856 18.59 12.79 1.60
CA ALA A 856 18.85 13.13 0.20
C ALA A 856 20.25 12.67 -0.28
N VAL A 857 21.27 12.69 0.60
CA VAL A 857 22.60 12.08 0.32
C VAL A 857 22.47 10.58 0.07
N THR A 858 21.67 9.90 0.86
CA THR A 858 21.44 8.45 0.68
C THR A 858 20.78 8.17 -0.67
N MET A 859 19.76 8.96 -1.05
CA MET A 859 19.12 8.85 -2.37
C MET A 859 20.11 9.15 -3.51
N ALA A 860 20.96 10.18 -3.36
CA ALA A 860 22.01 10.49 -4.34
C ALA A 860 22.98 9.33 -4.55
N LYS A 861 23.44 8.70 -3.45
CA LYS A 861 24.34 7.53 -3.53
C LYS A 861 23.68 6.39 -4.31
N ARG A 862 22.42 6.09 -4.04
CA ARG A 862 21.67 5.07 -4.77
C ARG A 862 21.54 5.42 -6.26
N LEU A 863 21.21 6.66 -6.56
CA LEU A 863 21.05 7.16 -7.92
C LEU A 863 22.36 7.09 -8.74
N GLN A 864 23.51 7.21 -8.09
CA GLN A 864 24.84 7.12 -8.71
C GLN A 864 25.37 5.70 -8.87
N GLN A 865 24.79 4.73 -8.15
CA GLN A 865 25.18 3.32 -8.17
C GLN A 865 24.32 2.44 -9.09
N LYS A 866 23.46 3.06 -9.92
CA LYS A 866 22.50 2.36 -10.81
C LYS A 866 23.19 1.59 -11.95
#